data_f7d4794620c87f6a3b5e5243299de946
#
_entry.id   f7d4794620c87f6a3b5e5243299de946
#
_cell.length_a   1.000
_cell.length_b   1.000
_cell.length_c   1.000
_cell.angle_alpha   90.00
_cell.angle_beta   90.00
_cell.angle_gamma   90.00
#
_symmetry.space_group_name_H-M   'P 1'
#
loop_
_entity.id
_entity.type
_entity.pdbx_description
1 polymer ?
#
loop_
_entity_poly.entity_id
_entity_poly.type
_entity_poly.pdbx_seq_one_letter_code
_entity_poly.pdbx_strand_id
1 'polypeptide(L)'
;MRKKNTKTRRLQTLSLVLFVVFMASGAGFGQSAGDRFPGDCWMQFTNVEEAGFDPVKLEAARITWEGIPSSAFLVIADGAVVAAWGDVGRRFMCHSVRKSFLSALYGIHWDRGEIELNKTLAELGIDDDPDPLLETEKQARILDLLKARSGVFHPAAYAGRTDTRPRGSEGPGCFFAYNNWDFNTSATILMQETGADIFEAFDRYFGQPLKMEDWRVSDGYYHYEREKSKYPAYPFRMSARDAARFGLLFARDGMWEENRILSEHWIKRSSALYSIDNKVFGYGFYWWISLDPRFAKYGMYSAQGVGNQMIAVLPKIDMVIVNRANTYEGENTPMLQLLSLIEKVLEARTGPSAADPVLAPLEVGSDPKITAVSNDCLTEFIGKWKYPPEPLGLPPYTEFQITADQGYLKGYTPTRGTFRLYLQTDGALHEEDSHVRYFPIWEETGSLAGIADMRRIVQSVITSAGRGDGGRAARLLRVMEGEEIIPVMAANAVVDLFRGKEASAERSVRHLSESFDPVEVEHEINRTGYLLMRGGLGKRALELFEFNTRIFPESWNTWDSLSEAHLSLGNTKEAIRAYNRSVQFNPYNPGGRERMLRAAITAAGEGDSERAVRLLKAAGGEGTLRVGVAGAVIDLFGGKGSSAERTVRLLSGRFSKELVEREVNTTGNSLMRGGWGERALDLFAFNTHVFPESWSAWDSLGEAHFNLGHEDEAIRAYRKSLELNPDNEAAERMIARIKGGKGV
;
A
#
# COMPACT_ATOMS: atom_id res chain seq x y z
N MET A 1 2.49 69.48 64.76
CA MET A 1 1.25 70.26 64.54
C MET A 1 0.55 69.90 63.27
N ARG A 2 -0.75 69.65 63.44
CA ARG A 2 -1.81 69.51 62.39
C ARG A 2 -1.55 68.50 61.19
N LYS A 3 -2.15 67.31 61.22
CA LYS A 3 -3.52 66.94 60.81
C LYS A 3 -3.92 67.45 59.41
N LYS A 4 -4.14 66.55 58.44
CA LYS A 4 -5.50 66.29 57.92
C LYS A 4 -5.52 65.10 56.94
N ASN A 5 -6.43 64.18 57.24
CA ASN A 5 -7.08 63.20 56.40
C ASN A 5 -7.45 63.70 55.02
N THR A 6 -7.47 62.80 54.01
CA THR A 6 -8.70 62.51 53.26
C THR A 6 -8.56 61.29 52.28
N LYS A 7 -9.42 60.33 52.52
CA LYS A 7 -10.26 59.55 51.60
C LYS A 7 -9.69 58.91 50.39
N THR A 8 -9.64 57.63 50.53
CA THR A 8 -9.83 56.57 49.54
C THR A 8 -10.80 56.88 48.38
N ARG A 9 -10.36 56.80 47.15
CA ARG A 9 -11.21 56.46 46.00
C ARG A 9 -10.54 55.38 45.22
N ARG A 10 -11.19 54.21 45.20
CA ARG A 10 -10.91 53.13 44.28
C ARG A 10 -11.22 53.60 42.85
N LEU A 11 -10.25 53.62 41.96
CA LEU A 11 -10.46 53.63 40.53
C LEU A 11 -10.06 52.25 40.00
N GLN A 12 -11.07 51.55 39.51
CA GLN A 12 -10.89 50.37 38.70
C GLN A 12 -10.25 50.82 37.39
N THR A 13 -9.02 50.39 37.16
CA THR A 13 -8.37 50.55 35.86
C THR A 13 -8.71 49.30 35.00
N LEU A 14 -9.58 49.49 34.02
CA LEU A 14 -9.77 48.57 32.92
C LEU A 14 -8.46 48.51 32.13
N SER A 15 -7.78 47.38 32.16
CA SER A 15 -6.67 47.12 31.24
C SER A 15 -7.25 46.73 29.88
N LEU A 16 -7.25 47.69 28.97
CA LEU A 16 -7.50 47.49 27.55
C LEU A 16 -6.21 46.88 26.97
N VAL A 17 -6.20 45.55 26.70
CA VAL A 17 -5.13 44.91 25.96
C VAL A 17 -5.32 45.29 24.49
N LEU A 18 -4.55 46.26 24.05
CA LEU A 18 -4.43 46.62 22.64
C LEU A 18 -3.59 45.52 21.94
N PHE A 19 -4.23 44.64 21.20
CA PHE A 19 -3.55 43.75 20.24
C PHE A 19 -3.08 44.63 19.07
N VAL A 20 -1.82 45.05 19.09
CA VAL A 20 -1.17 45.67 17.93
C VAL A 20 -0.82 44.52 16.99
N VAL A 21 -1.67 44.31 15.98
CA VAL A 21 -1.31 43.50 14.79
C VAL A 21 -0.23 44.29 14.06
N PHE A 22 1.01 43.87 14.21
CA PHE A 22 2.09 44.27 13.30
C PHE A 22 1.82 43.60 11.94
N MET A 23 1.13 44.32 11.08
CA MET A 23 1.20 44.06 9.64
C MET A 23 2.60 44.48 9.21
N ALA A 24 3.53 43.56 9.26
CA ALA A 24 4.77 43.70 8.50
C ALA A 24 4.40 43.58 7.01
N SER A 25 4.17 44.73 6.39
CA SER A 25 4.21 44.85 4.94
C SER A 25 5.68 44.67 4.49
N GLY A 26 6.17 43.42 4.53
CA GLY A 26 7.31 43.02 3.77
C GLY A 26 6.86 42.93 2.33
N ALA A 27 7.36 43.84 1.49
CA ALA A 27 7.34 43.65 0.03
C ALA A 27 8.11 42.36 -0.24
N GLY A 28 7.38 41.23 -0.34
CA GLY A 28 7.93 39.94 -0.75
C GLY A 28 8.37 40.12 -2.20
N PHE A 29 9.66 40.09 -2.44
CA PHE A 29 10.18 39.73 -3.75
C PHE A 29 9.61 38.34 -4.04
N GLY A 30 8.79 38.20 -5.09
CA GLY A 30 8.21 36.93 -5.50
C GLY A 30 9.33 35.91 -5.66
N GLN A 31 9.34 34.88 -4.80
CA GLN A 31 10.29 33.80 -4.94
C GLN A 31 9.99 33.09 -6.27
N SER A 32 11.02 32.85 -7.09
CA SER A 32 10.86 32.03 -8.28
C SER A 32 10.36 30.62 -7.87
N ALA A 33 9.67 29.92 -8.74
CA ALA A 33 9.14 28.60 -8.44
C ALA A 33 10.21 27.63 -7.88
N GLY A 34 11.45 27.73 -8.36
CA GLY A 34 12.59 26.93 -7.89
C GLY A 34 13.13 27.31 -6.51
N ASP A 35 12.80 28.49 -5.99
CA ASP A 35 13.30 29.00 -4.70
C ASP A 35 12.27 28.85 -3.57
N ARG A 36 11.09 28.29 -3.86
CA ARG A 36 10.02 28.12 -2.86
C ARG A 36 10.19 26.80 -2.11
N PHE A 37 10.46 26.89 -0.81
CA PHE A 37 10.54 25.76 0.12
C PHE A 37 9.48 25.88 1.23
N PRO A 38 8.97 24.77 1.78
CA PRO A 38 8.12 24.83 2.95
C PRO A 38 8.94 25.30 4.16
N GLY A 39 8.39 26.26 4.92
CA GLY A 39 8.93 26.70 6.20
C GLY A 39 8.59 25.70 7.32
N ASP A 40 8.08 26.23 8.48
CA ASP A 40 7.66 25.40 9.60
C ASP A 40 6.38 24.60 9.29
N CYS A 41 5.61 25.01 8.27
CA CYS A 41 4.48 24.25 7.73
C CYS A 41 4.47 24.32 6.20
N TRP A 42 3.79 23.37 5.58
CA TRP A 42 3.52 23.42 4.15
C TRP A 42 2.58 24.56 3.81
N MET A 43 2.87 25.26 2.71
CA MET A 43 1.94 26.19 2.07
C MET A 43 1.24 25.48 0.90
N GLN A 44 -0.04 25.79 0.71
CA GLN A 44 -0.85 25.26 -0.39
C GLN A 44 -1.36 26.38 -1.29
N PHE A 45 -1.51 26.10 -2.57
CA PHE A 45 -2.15 27.00 -3.51
C PHE A 45 -3.63 27.16 -3.14
N THR A 46 -4.10 28.40 -3.05
CA THR A 46 -5.52 28.69 -2.84
C THR A 46 -6.33 28.57 -4.13
N ASN A 47 -5.65 28.65 -5.27
CA ASN A 47 -6.21 28.43 -6.60
C ASN A 47 -5.32 27.47 -7.40
N VAL A 48 -5.87 26.34 -7.83
CA VAL A 48 -5.13 25.31 -8.57
C VAL A 48 -4.74 25.74 -9.99
N GLU A 49 -5.44 26.72 -10.57
CA GLU A 49 -5.05 27.31 -11.84
C GLU A 49 -3.74 28.11 -11.71
N GLU A 50 -3.56 28.80 -10.58
CA GLU A 50 -2.29 29.47 -10.25
C GLU A 50 -1.15 28.48 -9.99
N ALA A 51 -1.48 27.25 -9.56
CA ALA A 51 -0.54 26.15 -9.44
C ALA A 51 -0.15 25.55 -10.81
N GLY A 52 -0.78 25.97 -11.90
CA GLY A 52 -0.59 25.42 -13.24
C GLY A 52 -1.35 24.11 -13.45
N PHE A 53 -2.54 23.96 -12.88
CA PHE A 53 -3.39 22.78 -13.04
C PHE A 53 -4.80 23.15 -13.51
N ASP A 54 -5.37 22.27 -14.33
CA ASP A 54 -6.77 22.31 -14.75
C ASP A 54 -7.65 21.79 -13.59
N PRO A 55 -8.55 22.63 -13.02
CA PRO A 55 -9.35 22.24 -11.86
C PRO A 55 -10.32 21.08 -12.14
N VAL A 56 -10.84 20.97 -13.37
CA VAL A 56 -11.78 19.89 -13.73
C VAL A 56 -11.07 18.55 -13.81
N LYS A 57 -9.87 18.53 -14.39
CA LYS A 57 -9.05 17.29 -14.47
C LYS A 57 -8.50 16.90 -13.11
N LEU A 58 -8.09 17.87 -12.28
CA LEU A 58 -7.61 17.60 -10.93
C LEU A 58 -8.74 17.05 -10.06
N GLU A 59 -9.95 17.56 -10.20
CA GLU A 59 -11.14 17.02 -9.52
C GLU A 59 -11.46 15.59 -10.00
N ALA A 60 -11.32 15.30 -11.29
CA ALA A 60 -11.44 13.93 -11.79
C ALA A 60 -10.38 12.98 -11.23
N ALA A 61 -9.18 13.48 -10.94
CA ALA A 61 -8.15 12.72 -10.22
C ALA A 61 -8.56 12.48 -8.75
N ARG A 62 -9.13 13.49 -8.07
CA ARG A 62 -9.64 13.36 -6.69
C ARG A 62 -10.74 12.30 -6.58
N ILE A 63 -11.70 12.32 -7.48
CA ILE A 63 -12.77 11.30 -7.55
C ILE A 63 -12.16 9.90 -7.78
N THR A 64 -11.10 9.81 -8.59
CA THR A 64 -10.40 8.53 -8.80
C THR A 64 -9.72 8.07 -7.51
N TRP A 65 -9.11 8.99 -6.76
CA TRP A 65 -8.49 8.69 -5.46
C TRP A 65 -9.50 8.16 -4.44
N GLU A 66 -10.69 8.73 -4.35
CA GLU A 66 -11.76 8.25 -3.45
C GLU A 66 -12.21 6.81 -3.74
N GLY A 67 -12.02 6.35 -4.98
CA GLY A 67 -12.34 4.99 -5.39
C GLY A 67 -11.25 3.94 -5.16
N ILE A 68 -10.10 4.31 -4.57
CA ILE A 68 -8.98 3.39 -4.32
C ILE A 68 -8.60 3.37 -2.83
N PRO A 69 -8.11 2.23 -2.31
CA PRO A 69 -7.68 2.13 -0.91
C PRO A 69 -6.36 2.89 -0.68
N SER A 70 -6.47 4.19 -0.46
CA SER A 70 -5.39 5.12 -0.16
C SER A 70 -5.81 6.01 1.00
N SER A 71 -5.04 6.02 2.09
CA SER A 71 -5.35 6.79 3.30
C SER A 71 -4.90 8.24 3.21
N ALA A 72 -3.87 8.53 2.41
CA ALA A 72 -3.42 9.90 2.15
C ALA A 72 -2.73 10.00 0.78
N PHE A 73 -3.02 11.08 0.08
CA PHE A 73 -2.40 11.40 -1.21
C PHE A 73 -2.05 12.89 -1.25
N LEU A 74 -0.80 13.21 -1.54
CA LEU A 74 -0.28 14.57 -1.51
C LEU A 74 0.46 14.87 -2.80
N VAL A 75 0.15 16.00 -3.42
CA VAL A 75 0.79 16.49 -4.65
C VAL A 75 1.47 17.81 -4.35
N ILE A 76 2.78 17.84 -4.57
CA ILE A 76 3.61 19.05 -4.50
C ILE A 76 4.03 19.42 -5.92
N ALA A 77 3.91 20.66 -6.28
CA ALA A 77 4.51 21.22 -7.49
C ALA A 77 5.09 22.62 -7.18
N ASP A 78 6.24 22.89 -7.77
CA ASP A 78 6.90 24.19 -7.65
C ASP A 78 7.03 24.65 -6.17
N GLY A 79 7.30 23.69 -5.26
CA GLY A 79 7.57 23.91 -3.84
C GLY A 79 6.35 24.16 -2.94
N ALA A 80 5.11 24.02 -3.43
CA ALA A 80 3.90 24.15 -2.63
C ALA A 80 2.88 23.02 -2.91
N VAL A 81 1.92 22.85 -2.01
CA VAL A 81 0.88 21.83 -2.11
C VAL A 81 -0.17 22.23 -3.15
N VAL A 82 -0.39 21.36 -4.12
CA VAL A 82 -1.47 21.47 -5.13
C VAL A 82 -2.72 20.74 -4.67
N ALA A 83 -2.53 19.54 -4.09
CA ALA A 83 -3.63 18.72 -3.59
C ALA A 83 -3.17 17.94 -2.36
N ALA A 84 -4.04 17.89 -1.34
CA ALA A 84 -3.86 17.11 -0.14
C ALA A 84 -5.18 16.39 0.15
N TRP A 85 -5.19 15.05 -0.02
CA TRP A 85 -6.39 14.23 0.16
C TRP A 85 -6.13 13.20 1.25
N GLY A 86 -7.11 13.03 2.15
CA GLY A 86 -7.01 12.13 3.30
C GLY A 86 -6.09 12.65 4.40
N ASP A 87 -5.56 11.73 5.18
CA ASP A 87 -4.84 12.03 6.42
C ASP A 87 -3.32 12.25 6.17
N VAL A 88 -2.98 13.39 5.57
CA VAL A 88 -1.60 13.70 5.13
C VAL A 88 -0.62 13.97 6.27
N GLY A 89 -1.12 14.24 7.49
CA GLY A 89 -0.30 14.44 8.69
C GLY A 89 -0.05 13.16 9.49
N ARG A 90 -0.80 12.09 9.23
CA ARG A 90 -0.67 10.84 9.94
C ARG A 90 0.59 10.08 9.55
N ARG A 91 1.29 9.52 10.56
CA ARG A 91 2.51 8.76 10.37
C ARG A 91 2.19 7.29 10.10
N PHE A 92 2.22 6.90 8.83
CA PHE A 92 2.03 5.52 8.39
C PHE A 92 3.35 4.75 8.32
N MET A 93 3.27 3.41 8.46
CA MET A 93 4.42 2.53 8.26
C MET A 93 4.99 2.69 6.85
N CYS A 94 6.27 3.02 6.75
CA CYS A 94 6.95 3.26 5.47
C CYS A 94 7.25 1.97 4.70
N HIS A 95 7.33 0.83 5.40
CA HIS A 95 7.81 -0.42 4.82
C HIS A 95 9.12 -0.21 4.05
N SER A 96 9.18 -0.59 2.78
CA SER A 96 10.41 -0.52 1.99
C SER A 96 10.83 0.88 1.55
N VAL A 97 9.97 1.91 1.70
CA VAL A 97 10.36 3.32 1.49
C VAL A 97 11.59 3.68 2.34
N ARG A 98 11.72 3.09 3.55
CA ARG A 98 12.88 3.27 4.45
C ARG A 98 14.24 3.04 3.80
N LYS A 99 14.30 2.23 2.73
CA LYS A 99 15.55 1.91 2.03
C LYS A 99 16.11 3.13 1.29
N SER A 100 15.23 3.95 0.73
CA SER A 100 15.64 5.22 0.10
C SER A 100 16.15 6.22 1.14
N PHE A 101 15.64 6.19 2.38
CA PHE A 101 16.19 6.97 3.49
C PHE A 101 17.61 6.50 3.85
N LEU A 102 17.82 5.19 3.93
CA LEU A 102 19.15 4.62 4.14
C LEU A 102 20.11 4.98 2.99
N SER A 103 19.65 4.92 1.75
CA SER A 103 20.44 5.36 0.59
C SER A 103 20.90 6.81 0.74
N ALA A 104 20.02 7.71 1.19
CA ALA A 104 20.39 9.11 1.42
C ALA A 104 21.43 9.26 2.54
N LEU A 105 21.32 8.50 3.63
CA LEU A 105 22.34 8.48 4.68
C LEU A 105 23.70 7.99 4.16
N TYR A 106 23.71 6.95 3.31
CA TYR A 106 24.94 6.54 2.62
C TYR A 106 25.56 7.70 1.82
N GLY A 107 24.73 8.51 1.17
CA GLY A 107 25.20 9.69 0.43
C GLY A 107 25.91 10.71 1.30
N ILE A 108 25.32 11.04 2.46
CA ILE A 108 25.94 11.95 3.44
C ILE A 108 27.33 11.48 3.86
N HIS A 109 27.44 10.20 4.24
CA HIS A 109 28.67 9.64 4.78
C HIS A 109 29.71 9.35 3.67
N TRP A 110 29.23 9.01 2.46
CA TRP A 110 30.12 8.87 1.29
C TRP A 110 30.73 10.21 0.85
N ASP A 111 29.94 11.29 0.80
CA ASP A 111 30.41 12.64 0.48
C ASP A 111 31.48 13.14 1.46
N ARG A 112 31.46 12.63 2.72
CA ARG A 112 32.45 12.94 3.76
C ARG A 112 33.66 12.02 3.73
N GLY A 113 33.68 11.00 2.87
CA GLY A 113 34.74 10.01 2.83
C GLY A 113 34.75 9.03 4.01
N GLU A 114 33.65 8.95 4.76
CA GLU A 114 33.50 8.06 5.92
C GLU A 114 33.13 6.64 5.50
N ILE A 115 32.58 6.45 4.28
CA ILE A 115 32.21 5.14 3.73
C ILE A 115 32.83 4.94 2.35
N GLU A 116 33.49 3.80 2.17
CA GLU A 116 34.06 3.34 0.90
C GLU A 116 33.19 2.26 0.27
N LEU A 117 32.41 2.60 -0.79
CA LEU A 117 31.45 1.70 -1.42
C LEU A 117 32.03 0.41 -2.02
N ASN A 118 33.35 0.38 -2.27
CA ASN A 118 34.02 -0.79 -2.84
C ASN A 118 34.55 -1.78 -1.79
N LYS A 119 34.49 -1.47 -0.49
CA LYS A 119 34.80 -2.44 0.56
C LYS A 119 33.89 -3.66 0.45
N THR A 120 34.50 -4.83 0.52
CA THR A 120 33.81 -6.13 0.53
C THR A 120 33.27 -6.45 1.92
N LEU A 121 32.29 -7.35 1.98
CA LEU A 121 31.79 -7.88 3.26
C LEU A 121 32.90 -8.54 4.08
N ALA A 122 33.87 -9.22 3.42
CA ALA A 122 35.06 -9.78 4.07
C ALA A 122 35.91 -8.69 4.74
N GLU A 123 36.23 -7.60 4.03
CA GLU A 123 37.02 -6.47 4.59
C GLU A 123 36.31 -5.76 5.74
N LEU A 124 34.97 -5.77 5.73
CA LEU A 124 34.13 -5.20 6.78
C LEU A 124 33.91 -6.16 7.97
N GLY A 125 34.39 -7.41 7.88
CA GLY A 125 34.12 -8.43 8.89
C GLY A 125 32.67 -8.86 8.99
N ILE A 126 31.90 -8.69 7.92
CA ILE A 126 30.49 -9.05 7.86
C ILE A 126 30.34 -10.54 7.62
N ASP A 127 29.69 -11.20 8.55
CA ASP A 127 29.26 -12.60 8.48
C ASP A 127 27.85 -12.69 9.06
N ASP A 128 27.15 -13.82 8.99
CA ASP A 128 25.81 -13.95 9.57
C ASP A 128 25.72 -15.10 10.59
N ASP A 129 24.62 -15.14 11.32
CA ASP A 129 24.26 -16.11 12.34
C ASP A 129 22.72 -16.25 12.32
N PRO A 130 22.18 -17.46 12.38
CA PRO A 130 22.83 -18.75 12.66
C PRO A 130 23.56 -19.40 11.48
N ASP A 131 23.40 -18.89 10.25
CA ASP A 131 23.92 -19.52 9.03
C ASP A 131 25.00 -18.62 8.39
N PRO A 132 26.32 -18.94 8.55
CA PRO A 132 27.41 -18.09 8.07
C PRO A 132 27.40 -17.89 6.55
N LEU A 133 27.94 -16.76 6.10
CA LEU A 133 28.09 -16.45 4.68
C LEU A 133 29.11 -17.37 4.00
N LEU A 134 28.85 -17.71 2.75
CA LEU A 134 29.81 -18.37 1.90
C LEU A 134 30.99 -17.43 1.57
N GLU A 135 32.17 -17.97 1.32
CA GLU A 135 33.35 -17.17 0.93
C GLU A 135 33.13 -16.35 -0.35
N THR A 136 32.29 -16.87 -1.27
CA THR A 136 31.88 -16.13 -2.48
C THR A 136 30.94 -14.99 -2.15
N GLU A 137 30.02 -15.16 -1.19
CA GLU A 137 29.09 -14.13 -0.74
C GLU A 137 29.82 -12.99 -0.03
N LYS A 138 30.89 -13.31 0.73
CA LYS A 138 31.74 -12.33 1.42
C LYS A 138 32.50 -11.40 0.46
N GLN A 139 32.58 -11.72 -0.82
CA GLN A 139 33.16 -10.85 -1.85
C GLN A 139 32.21 -9.74 -2.34
N ALA A 140 30.93 -9.76 -1.94
CA ALA A 140 30.02 -8.68 -2.24
C ALA A 140 30.47 -7.35 -1.60
N ARG A 141 30.36 -6.27 -2.32
CA ARG A 141 30.73 -4.92 -1.87
C ARG A 141 29.50 -4.17 -1.38
N ILE A 142 29.69 -3.13 -0.59
CA ILE A 142 28.61 -2.20 -0.22
C ILE A 142 27.86 -1.75 -1.49
N LEU A 143 28.59 -1.45 -2.57
CA LEU A 143 28.01 -1.04 -3.85
C LEU A 143 27.05 -2.09 -4.45
N ASP A 144 27.37 -3.37 -4.27
CA ASP A 144 26.54 -4.48 -4.78
C ASP A 144 25.26 -4.63 -3.95
N LEU A 145 25.34 -4.42 -2.62
CA LEU A 145 24.17 -4.37 -1.74
C LEU A 145 23.25 -3.19 -2.13
N LEU A 146 23.81 -1.98 -2.32
CA LEU A 146 23.02 -0.79 -2.70
C LEU A 146 22.27 -0.98 -4.03
N LYS A 147 22.80 -1.80 -4.93
CA LYS A 147 22.17 -2.17 -6.20
C LYS A 147 21.23 -3.37 -6.11
N ALA A 148 21.10 -4.00 -4.93
CA ALA A 148 20.44 -5.30 -4.75
C ALA A 148 21.01 -6.37 -5.69
N ARG A 149 22.34 -6.44 -5.77
CA ARG A 149 23.10 -7.37 -6.64
C ARG A 149 24.22 -8.08 -5.86
N SER A 150 24.04 -8.28 -4.56
CA SER A 150 25.05 -8.90 -3.70
C SER A 150 25.37 -10.36 -4.08
N GLY A 151 24.40 -11.08 -4.66
CA GLY A 151 24.47 -12.53 -4.83
C GLY A 151 24.25 -13.31 -3.53
N VAL A 152 23.88 -12.64 -2.45
CA VAL A 152 23.57 -13.25 -1.15
C VAL A 152 22.08 -13.55 -1.07
N PHE A 153 21.73 -14.85 -1.06
CA PHE A 153 20.34 -15.32 -0.95
C PHE A 153 20.08 -15.89 0.44
N HIS A 154 20.28 -15.05 1.45
CA HIS A 154 20.16 -15.40 2.85
C HIS A 154 18.78 -15.03 3.42
N PRO A 155 18.18 -15.81 4.34
CA PRO A 155 17.00 -15.39 5.06
C PRO A 155 17.23 -14.07 5.81
N ALA A 156 16.19 -13.26 5.96
CA ALA A 156 16.30 -11.95 6.58
C ALA A 156 15.10 -11.60 7.44
N ALA A 157 15.31 -10.76 8.45
CA ALA A 157 14.23 -10.17 9.21
C ALA A 157 13.34 -9.29 8.33
N TYR A 158 12.04 -9.26 8.65
CA TYR A 158 11.02 -8.46 7.95
C TYR A 158 10.91 -8.81 6.45
N ALA A 159 11.24 -10.05 6.09
CA ALA A 159 11.12 -10.55 4.72
C ALA A 159 9.74 -11.19 4.49
N GLY A 160 9.08 -10.77 3.42
CA GLY A 160 7.97 -11.51 2.84
C GLY A 160 8.46 -12.75 2.08
N ARG A 161 7.72 -13.20 1.07
CA ARG A 161 8.21 -14.19 0.10
C ARG A 161 9.39 -13.58 -0.65
N THR A 162 10.60 -14.01 -0.31
CA THR A 162 11.83 -13.62 -1.00
C THR A 162 12.12 -14.60 -2.14
N ASP A 163 12.95 -14.17 -3.08
CA ASP A 163 13.52 -15.03 -4.10
C ASP A 163 14.24 -16.22 -3.40
N THR A 164 13.79 -17.43 -3.67
CA THR A 164 14.28 -18.67 -3.03
C THR A 164 15.41 -19.31 -3.82
N ARG A 165 16.26 -18.52 -4.48
CA ARG A 165 17.42 -19.06 -5.20
C ARG A 165 18.37 -19.76 -4.25
N PRO A 166 19.05 -20.83 -4.74
CA PRO A 166 20.08 -21.48 -3.95
C PRO A 166 21.21 -20.50 -3.60
N ARG A 167 21.73 -20.59 -2.38
CA ARG A 167 22.90 -19.82 -1.96
C ARG A 167 24.11 -20.17 -2.84
N GLY A 168 24.88 -19.15 -3.20
CA GLY A 168 26.06 -19.31 -4.06
C GLY A 168 25.75 -19.56 -5.55
N SER A 169 24.47 -19.51 -5.98
CA SER A 169 24.10 -19.68 -7.40
C SER A 169 24.49 -18.50 -8.28
N GLU A 170 24.69 -17.32 -7.71
CA GLU A 170 25.07 -16.10 -8.41
C GLU A 170 26.23 -15.41 -7.71
N GLY A 171 27.16 -14.84 -8.49
CA GLY A 171 28.25 -14.04 -7.92
C GLY A 171 27.84 -12.60 -7.64
N PRO A 172 28.59 -11.89 -6.76
CA PRO A 172 28.37 -10.46 -6.52
C PRO A 172 28.43 -9.62 -7.79
N GLY A 173 27.48 -8.71 -7.93
CA GLY A 173 27.35 -7.81 -9.09
C GLY A 173 26.65 -8.42 -10.30
N CYS A 174 26.41 -9.74 -10.34
CA CYS A 174 25.91 -10.42 -11.54
C CYS A 174 24.41 -10.34 -11.71
N PHE A 175 23.64 -10.53 -10.65
CA PHE A 175 22.19 -10.68 -10.74
C PHE A 175 21.45 -9.69 -9.82
N PHE A 176 20.36 -9.12 -10.32
CA PHE A 176 19.45 -8.30 -9.51
C PHE A 176 18.50 -9.21 -8.72
N ALA A 177 18.54 -9.12 -7.42
CA ALA A 177 17.61 -9.78 -6.52
C ALA A 177 17.20 -8.85 -5.40
N TYR A 178 15.96 -8.41 -5.41
CA TYR A 178 15.42 -7.60 -4.34
C TYR A 178 15.24 -8.45 -3.09
N ASN A 179 16.19 -8.36 -2.14
CA ASN A 179 16.16 -9.14 -0.92
C ASN A 179 16.40 -8.28 0.33
N ASN A 180 15.73 -8.61 1.43
CA ASN A 180 15.84 -7.82 2.66
C ASN A 180 17.17 -8.03 3.41
N TRP A 181 17.91 -9.09 3.10
CA TRP A 181 19.22 -9.30 3.69
C TRP A 181 20.19 -8.17 3.32
N ASP A 182 20.28 -7.82 2.02
CA ASP A 182 21.10 -6.72 1.53
C ASP A 182 20.78 -5.42 2.27
N PHE A 183 19.50 -5.12 2.41
CA PHE A 183 19.04 -3.86 2.99
C PHE A 183 19.26 -3.78 4.49
N ASN A 184 19.05 -4.87 5.23
CA ASN A 184 19.24 -4.93 6.66
C ASN A 184 20.75 -4.92 7.01
N THR A 185 21.55 -5.66 6.25
CA THR A 185 23.01 -5.68 6.41
C THR A 185 23.63 -4.33 6.07
N SER A 186 23.18 -3.66 5.01
CA SER A 186 23.63 -2.29 4.70
C SER A 186 23.35 -1.31 5.84
N ALA A 187 22.22 -1.44 6.52
CA ALA A 187 21.92 -0.63 7.69
C ALA A 187 22.94 -0.85 8.82
N THR A 188 23.27 -2.11 9.09
CA THR A 188 24.29 -2.46 10.09
C THR A 188 25.69 -1.98 9.68
N ILE A 189 26.06 -2.10 8.40
CA ILE A 189 27.34 -1.60 7.89
C ILE A 189 27.43 -0.08 8.07
N LEU A 190 26.37 0.68 7.76
CA LEU A 190 26.38 2.12 7.97
C LEU A 190 26.64 2.46 9.44
N MET A 191 25.93 1.81 10.36
CA MET A 191 26.16 2.01 11.81
C MET A 191 27.58 1.62 12.25
N GLN A 192 28.12 0.52 11.72
CA GLN A 192 29.47 0.05 12.03
C GLN A 192 30.54 1.04 11.57
N GLU A 193 30.47 1.51 10.31
CA GLU A 193 31.49 2.39 9.73
C GLU A 193 31.41 3.83 10.25
N THR A 194 30.22 4.29 10.67
CA THR A 194 30.02 5.69 11.09
C THR A 194 29.81 5.86 12.60
N GLY A 195 29.49 4.80 13.32
CA GLY A 195 29.10 4.87 14.73
C GLY A 195 27.73 5.52 14.99
N ALA A 196 26.98 5.86 13.94
CA ALA A 196 25.73 6.58 14.06
C ALA A 196 24.52 5.62 14.10
N ASP A 197 23.55 5.86 15.00
CA ASP A 197 22.25 5.23 14.92
C ASP A 197 21.47 5.76 13.69
N ILE A 198 20.75 4.88 12.99
CA ILE A 198 20.07 5.23 11.72
C ILE A 198 19.00 6.31 11.95
N PHE A 199 18.23 6.19 13.03
CA PHE A 199 17.10 7.08 13.28
C PHE A 199 17.55 8.45 13.76
N GLU A 200 18.58 8.47 14.63
CA GLU A 200 19.22 9.70 15.06
C GLU A 200 19.96 10.40 13.89
N ALA A 201 20.63 9.62 13.03
CA ALA A 201 21.28 10.15 11.83
C ALA A 201 20.24 10.72 10.86
N PHE A 202 19.10 10.04 10.65
CA PHE A 202 18.02 10.54 9.79
C PHE A 202 17.44 11.84 10.34
N ASP A 203 17.17 11.92 11.63
CA ASP A 203 16.70 13.15 12.27
C ASP A 203 17.67 14.29 12.08
N ARG A 204 18.94 14.03 12.38
CA ARG A 204 20.01 15.03 12.31
C ARG A 204 20.25 15.57 10.89
N TYR A 205 20.23 14.71 9.87
CA TYR A 205 20.57 15.08 8.50
C TYR A 205 19.38 15.44 7.61
N PHE A 206 18.18 14.98 7.98
CA PHE A 206 16.96 15.22 7.20
C PHE A 206 15.82 15.76 8.06
N GLY A 207 15.47 15.15 9.18
CA GLY A 207 14.34 15.56 10.02
C GLY A 207 14.41 17.04 10.39
N GLN A 208 15.48 17.44 11.04
CA GLN A 208 15.68 18.81 11.49
C GLN A 208 15.96 19.80 10.34
N PRO A 209 16.90 19.53 9.40
CA PRO A 209 17.18 20.49 8.31
C PRO A 209 16.02 20.70 7.36
N LEU A 210 15.20 19.67 7.10
CA LEU A 210 14.02 19.78 6.25
C LEU A 210 12.79 20.29 7.04
N LYS A 211 12.93 20.56 8.34
CA LYS A 211 11.84 21.00 9.22
C LYS A 211 10.64 20.06 9.18
N MET A 212 10.87 18.74 9.30
CA MET A 212 9.79 17.75 9.28
C MET A 212 8.83 18.00 10.44
N GLU A 213 7.53 18.02 10.16
CA GLU A 213 6.50 18.47 11.10
C GLU A 213 6.06 17.35 12.06
N ASP A 214 6.06 16.11 11.58
CA ASP A 214 5.50 14.97 12.30
C ASP A 214 6.57 13.97 12.76
N TRP A 215 7.68 13.89 12.03
CA TRP A 215 8.77 12.94 12.27
C TRP A 215 9.36 13.08 13.67
N ARG A 216 9.65 11.93 14.29
CA ARG A 216 10.39 11.81 15.56
C ARG A 216 11.30 10.60 15.50
N VAL A 217 12.42 10.64 16.20
CA VAL A 217 13.36 9.49 16.30
C VAL A 217 12.64 8.22 16.76
N SER A 218 11.65 8.34 17.65
CA SER A 218 10.84 7.22 18.13
C SER A 218 9.89 6.60 17.10
N ASP A 219 9.77 7.16 15.90
CA ASP A 219 9.05 6.56 14.77
C ASP A 219 9.86 5.48 14.06
N GLY A 220 11.12 5.32 14.45
CA GLY A 220 11.99 4.24 14.02
C GLY A 220 12.21 3.20 15.11
N TYR A 221 12.40 1.94 14.72
CA TYR A 221 12.76 0.86 15.62
C TYR A 221 13.50 -0.26 14.89
N TYR A 222 14.24 -1.10 15.64
CA TYR A 222 14.89 -2.28 15.07
C TYR A 222 14.03 -3.52 15.28
N HIS A 223 13.77 -4.26 14.19
CA HIS A 223 13.00 -5.49 14.19
C HIS A 223 13.92 -6.70 13.96
N TYR A 224 14.02 -7.58 14.95
CA TYR A 224 14.89 -8.75 14.96
C TYR A 224 14.11 -10.03 14.68
N GLU A 225 14.63 -10.88 13.80
CA GLU A 225 14.24 -12.27 13.60
C GLU A 225 15.52 -13.11 13.59
N ARG A 226 16.08 -13.34 14.78
CA ARG A 226 17.42 -13.91 14.97
C ARG A 226 17.57 -15.34 14.48
N GLU A 227 16.47 -16.06 14.33
CA GLU A 227 16.41 -17.39 13.70
C GLU A 227 16.68 -17.34 12.19
N LYS A 228 16.61 -16.16 11.56
CA LYS A 228 16.87 -15.96 10.15
C LYS A 228 18.22 -15.29 9.90
N SER A 229 18.54 -14.25 10.66
CA SER A 229 19.74 -13.45 10.51
C SER A 229 19.97 -12.58 11.75
N LYS A 230 21.21 -12.30 12.06
CA LYS A 230 21.54 -11.37 13.16
C LYS A 230 21.25 -9.91 12.79
N TYR A 231 21.06 -9.57 11.52
CA TYR A 231 20.85 -8.21 11.03
C TYR A 231 19.38 -7.79 11.12
N PRO A 232 19.04 -6.82 11.98
CA PRO A 232 17.67 -6.37 12.14
C PRO A 232 17.19 -5.55 10.93
N ALA A 233 15.89 -5.60 10.65
CA ALA A 233 15.26 -4.58 9.87
C ALA A 233 15.11 -3.28 10.70
N TYR A 234 14.91 -2.15 10.00
CA TYR A 234 14.82 -0.81 10.59
C TYR A 234 13.56 -0.07 10.08
N PRO A 235 12.35 -0.51 10.45
CA PRO A 235 11.12 0.17 10.07
C PRO A 235 11.10 1.64 10.46
N PHE A 236 10.43 2.45 9.63
CA PHE A 236 10.13 3.86 9.83
C PHE A 236 8.62 4.10 9.73
N ARG A 237 8.13 5.07 10.47
CA ARG A 237 6.82 5.68 10.26
C ARG A 237 6.99 7.12 9.81
N MET A 238 6.16 7.60 8.89
CA MET A 238 6.27 8.95 8.37
C MET A 238 4.94 9.40 7.80
N SER A 239 4.62 10.67 7.95
CA SER A 239 3.46 11.31 7.32
C SER A 239 3.68 11.53 5.82
N ALA A 240 2.60 11.82 5.09
CA ALA A 240 2.71 12.18 3.69
C ALA A 240 3.43 13.52 3.49
N ARG A 241 3.19 14.49 4.41
CA ARG A 241 3.81 15.82 4.31
C ARG A 241 5.31 15.81 4.61
N ASP A 242 5.79 14.97 5.53
CA ASP A 242 7.23 14.82 5.77
C ASP A 242 7.92 14.00 4.69
N ALA A 243 7.25 12.95 4.19
CA ALA A 243 7.71 12.20 3.02
C ALA A 243 7.85 13.10 1.78
N ALA A 244 6.96 14.09 1.62
CA ALA A 244 7.03 15.07 0.54
C ALA A 244 8.23 16.01 0.67
N ARG A 245 8.62 16.40 1.90
CA ARG A 245 9.85 17.20 2.14
C ARG A 245 11.08 16.43 1.69
N PHE A 246 11.17 15.15 2.05
CA PHE A 246 12.26 14.29 1.58
C PHE A 246 12.25 14.13 0.04
N GLY A 247 11.07 13.96 -0.56
CA GLY A 247 10.92 13.91 -2.01
C GLY A 247 11.35 15.21 -2.71
N LEU A 248 11.00 16.38 -2.15
CA LEU A 248 11.37 17.69 -2.68
C LEU A 248 12.88 17.92 -2.65
N LEU A 249 13.56 17.49 -1.58
CA LEU A 249 15.03 17.51 -1.52
C LEU A 249 15.63 16.76 -2.72
N PHE A 250 15.09 15.60 -3.09
CA PHE A 250 15.55 14.82 -4.23
C PHE A 250 15.16 15.43 -5.57
N ALA A 251 13.96 16.05 -5.67
CA ALA A 251 13.54 16.76 -6.88
C ALA A 251 14.46 17.96 -7.21
N ARG A 252 15.12 18.51 -6.20
CA ARG A 252 15.98 19.69 -6.27
C ARG A 252 17.47 19.38 -6.07
N ASP A 253 17.89 18.21 -6.53
CA ASP A 253 19.28 17.78 -6.55
C ASP A 253 20.01 17.94 -5.19
N GLY A 254 19.30 17.77 -4.08
CA GLY A 254 19.84 17.83 -2.72
C GLY A 254 19.99 19.23 -2.13
N MET A 255 19.43 20.25 -2.77
CA MET A 255 19.33 21.60 -2.22
C MET A 255 18.09 21.75 -1.36
N TRP A 256 18.23 22.47 -0.25
CA TRP A 256 17.14 22.90 0.61
C TRP A 256 17.38 24.34 1.05
N GLU A 257 16.56 25.25 0.60
CA GLU A 257 16.85 26.68 0.65
C GLU A 257 18.25 26.96 0.06
N GLU A 258 19.12 27.65 0.76
CA GLU A 258 20.50 27.92 0.34
C GLU A 258 21.50 26.78 0.70
N ASN A 259 21.03 25.74 1.40
CA ASN A 259 21.89 24.70 1.93
C ASN A 259 21.90 23.45 1.06
N ARG A 260 23.09 22.93 0.78
CA ARG A 260 23.23 21.61 0.18
C ARG A 260 23.22 20.55 1.26
N ILE A 261 22.12 19.84 1.37
CA ILE A 261 21.94 18.74 2.35
C ILE A 261 22.57 17.45 1.81
N LEU A 262 22.40 17.15 0.52
CA LEU A 262 22.91 15.95 -0.14
C LEU A 262 23.56 16.36 -1.48
N SER A 263 24.66 15.70 -1.86
CA SER A 263 25.32 16.07 -3.12
C SER A 263 24.46 15.71 -4.34
N GLU A 264 24.46 16.59 -5.33
CA GLU A 264 23.88 16.32 -6.65
C GLU A 264 24.46 15.03 -7.26
N HIS A 265 25.75 14.79 -7.02
CA HIS A 265 26.44 13.57 -7.47
C HIS A 265 25.82 12.32 -6.91
N TRP A 266 25.51 12.30 -5.59
CA TRP A 266 24.86 11.16 -4.98
C TRP A 266 23.43 10.98 -5.49
N ILE A 267 22.64 12.04 -5.63
CA ILE A 267 21.28 11.97 -6.15
C ILE A 267 21.28 11.35 -7.55
N LYS A 268 22.11 11.87 -8.46
CA LYS A 268 22.24 11.31 -9.83
C LYS A 268 22.69 9.86 -9.81
N ARG A 269 23.61 9.50 -8.92
CA ARG A 269 24.13 8.16 -8.80
C ARG A 269 23.10 7.21 -8.21
N SER A 270 22.38 7.61 -7.17
CA SER A 270 21.39 6.77 -6.50
C SER A 270 20.11 6.55 -7.33
N SER A 271 19.74 7.54 -8.17
CA SER A 271 18.59 7.45 -9.08
C SER A 271 18.95 6.97 -10.50
N ALA A 272 20.20 6.52 -10.73
CA ALA A 272 20.60 5.93 -12.02
C ALA A 272 20.06 4.49 -12.16
N LEU A 273 19.79 4.08 -13.40
CA LEU A 273 19.35 2.73 -13.72
C LEU A 273 20.52 1.75 -13.71
N TYR A 274 20.55 0.79 -12.77
CA TYR A 274 21.56 -0.27 -12.71
C TYR A 274 21.00 -1.65 -13.03
N SER A 275 19.70 -1.84 -12.86
CA SER A 275 19.04 -3.13 -13.09
C SER A 275 17.64 -2.89 -13.64
N ILE A 276 17.14 -3.82 -14.44
CA ILE A 276 15.75 -3.84 -14.91
C ILE A 276 15.05 -4.95 -14.14
N ASP A 277 14.01 -4.59 -13.39
CA ASP A 277 13.17 -5.56 -12.68
C ASP A 277 12.05 -6.09 -13.60
N ASN A 278 11.37 -5.15 -14.26
CA ASN A 278 10.27 -5.47 -15.17
C ASN A 278 10.09 -4.35 -16.22
N LYS A 279 9.03 -4.42 -17.04
CA LYS A 279 8.76 -3.42 -18.10
C LYS A 279 8.38 -2.03 -17.57
N VAL A 280 8.06 -1.91 -16.29
CA VAL A 280 7.58 -0.66 -15.66
C VAL A 280 8.67 0.00 -14.84
N PHE A 281 9.49 -0.82 -14.16
CA PHE A 281 10.49 -0.34 -13.23
C PHE A 281 11.85 -1.00 -13.42
N GLY A 282 12.89 -0.19 -13.30
CA GLY A 282 14.25 -0.60 -13.01
C GLY A 282 14.65 -0.18 -11.59
N TYR A 283 15.92 -0.39 -11.21
CA TYR A 283 16.41 -0.19 -9.85
C TYR A 283 17.73 0.57 -9.81
N GLY A 284 17.80 1.55 -8.91
CA GLY A 284 18.97 2.35 -8.58
C GLY A 284 19.60 1.91 -7.25
N PHE A 285 20.12 2.86 -6.46
CA PHE A 285 20.53 2.62 -5.06
C PHE A 285 19.32 2.80 -4.15
N TYR A 286 18.50 1.73 -4.03
CA TYR A 286 17.28 1.71 -3.25
C TYR A 286 16.17 2.66 -3.75
N TRP A 287 16.21 2.99 -5.04
CA TRP A 287 15.18 3.73 -5.75
C TRP A 287 14.65 2.92 -6.92
N TRP A 288 13.36 2.96 -7.12
CA TRP A 288 12.68 2.40 -8.28
C TRP A 288 12.65 3.42 -9.42
N ILE A 289 13.24 3.11 -10.54
CA ILE A 289 13.36 3.99 -11.69
C ILE A 289 12.25 3.68 -12.69
N SER A 290 11.42 4.65 -13.02
CA SER A 290 10.33 4.42 -13.96
C SER A 290 10.84 4.21 -15.39
N LEU A 291 10.45 3.09 -15.99
CA LEU A 291 10.70 2.78 -17.40
C LEU A 291 9.46 3.03 -18.27
N ASP A 292 8.29 3.25 -17.64
CA ASP A 292 7.06 3.57 -18.35
C ASP A 292 7.18 4.97 -19.01
N PRO A 293 7.02 5.08 -20.34
CA PRO A 293 7.18 6.34 -21.06
C PRO A 293 6.29 7.48 -20.55
N ARG A 294 5.13 7.15 -19.95
CA ARG A 294 4.20 8.13 -19.37
C ARG A 294 4.87 8.94 -18.27
N PHE A 295 5.77 8.33 -17.51
CA PHE A 295 6.43 8.90 -16.34
C PHE A 295 7.93 9.15 -16.57
N ALA A 296 8.61 8.28 -17.32
CA ALA A 296 10.04 8.37 -17.62
C ALA A 296 10.42 9.67 -18.33
N LYS A 297 9.52 10.24 -19.14
CA LYS A 297 9.72 11.55 -19.79
C LYS A 297 9.95 12.69 -18.78
N TYR A 298 9.40 12.58 -17.58
CA TYR A 298 9.58 13.52 -16.47
C TYR A 298 10.76 13.17 -15.55
N GLY A 299 11.48 12.08 -15.87
CA GLY A 299 12.58 11.57 -15.07
C GLY A 299 12.12 10.92 -13.77
N MET A 300 10.89 10.35 -13.72
CA MET A 300 10.31 9.79 -12.50
C MET A 300 11.12 8.64 -11.94
N TYR A 301 11.43 8.74 -10.67
CA TYR A 301 11.85 7.62 -9.82
C TYR A 301 11.09 7.68 -8.50
N SER A 302 11.05 6.57 -7.76
CA SER A 302 10.22 6.50 -6.56
C SER A 302 10.80 5.60 -5.47
N ALA A 303 10.58 5.99 -4.20
CA ALA A 303 10.67 5.09 -3.07
C ALA A 303 9.34 4.34 -2.95
N GLN A 304 9.38 3.00 -2.79
CA GLN A 304 8.17 2.18 -2.74
C GLN A 304 8.18 1.21 -1.55
N GLY A 305 7.00 0.93 -0.99
CA GLY A 305 6.82 0.02 0.13
C GLY A 305 5.54 -0.80 0.03
N VAL A 306 5.43 -1.85 0.85
CA VAL A 306 4.21 -2.67 0.96
C VAL A 306 3.00 -1.78 1.18
N GLY A 307 1.87 -2.14 0.58
CA GLY A 307 0.68 -1.29 0.53
C GLY A 307 0.75 -0.22 -0.57
N ASN A 308 1.81 -0.24 -1.38
CA ASN A 308 2.16 0.80 -2.35
C ASN A 308 2.32 2.20 -1.72
N GLN A 309 2.92 2.21 -0.50
CA GLN A 309 3.54 3.42 0.03
C GLN A 309 4.48 3.97 -1.03
N MET A 310 4.33 5.21 -1.41
CA MET A 310 5.13 5.78 -2.50
C MET A 310 5.55 7.21 -2.22
N ILE A 311 6.80 7.53 -2.53
CA ILE A 311 7.30 8.89 -2.75
C ILE A 311 7.77 8.92 -4.20
N ALA A 312 6.98 9.45 -5.11
CA ALA A 312 7.34 9.63 -6.51
C ALA A 312 7.94 11.01 -6.70
N VAL A 313 9.15 11.04 -7.27
CA VAL A 313 9.91 12.27 -7.57
C VAL A 313 9.97 12.46 -9.07
N LEU A 314 9.54 13.61 -9.56
CA LEU A 314 9.51 13.97 -10.98
C LEU A 314 10.35 15.25 -11.19
N PRO A 315 11.69 15.14 -11.19
CA PRO A 315 12.58 16.30 -11.07
C PRO A 315 12.48 17.27 -12.25
N LYS A 316 12.18 16.78 -13.47
CA LYS A 316 12.10 17.65 -14.65
C LYS A 316 10.93 18.64 -14.62
N ILE A 317 9.99 18.47 -13.70
CA ILE A 317 8.83 19.33 -13.53
C ILE A 317 8.63 19.79 -12.10
N ASP A 318 9.68 19.71 -11.26
CA ASP A 318 9.69 20.08 -9.85
C ASP A 318 8.45 19.60 -9.10
N MET A 319 8.17 18.29 -9.20
CA MET A 319 6.97 17.69 -8.64
C MET A 319 7.29 16.49 -7.76
N VAL A 320 6.55 16.36 -6.66
CA VAL A 320 6.55 15.19 -5.77
C VAL A 320 5.11 14.73 -5.55
N ILE A 321 4.89 13.42 -5.65
CA ILE A 321 3.60 12.81 -5.34
C ILE A 321 3.83 11.75 -4.28
N VAL A 322 3.07 11.83 -3.19
CA VAL A 322 3.14 10.87 -2.08
C VAL A 322 1.82 10.13 -1.95
N ASN A 323 1.88 8.80 -1.91
CA ASN A 323 0.76 7.93 -1.57
C ASN A 323 1.04 7.20 -0.26
N ARG A 324 0.07 7.20 0.64
CA ARG A 324 0.11 6.42 1.89
C ARG A 324 -1.11 5.53 1.99
N ALA A 325 -0.91 4.29 2.42
CA ALA A 325 -1.97 3.34 2.70
C ALA A 325 -1.85 2.85 4.15
N ASN A 326 -2.98 2.69 4.83
CA ASN A 326 -3.03 2.16 6.19
C ASN A 326 -2.88 0.64 6.22
N THR A 327 -1.65 0.18 6.11
CA THR A 327 -1.33 -1.25 6.12
C THR A 327 -1.61 -1.94 7.47
N TYR A 328 -1.79 -1.18 8.56
CA TYR A 328 -2.22 -1.72 9.84
C TYR A 328 -3.65 -2.30 9.75
N GLU A 329 -4.48 -1.72 8.90
CA GLU A 329 -5.84 -2.21 8.61
C GLU A 329 -5.91 -3.09 7.35
N GLY A 330 -4.76 -3.41 6.78
CA GLY A 330 -4.66 -4.27 5.60
C GLY A 330 -4.93 -3.53 4.28
N GLU A 331 -4.92 -2.20 4.28
CA GLU A 331 -5.02 -1.43 3.05
C GLU A 331 -3.81 -1.70 2.13
N ASN A 332 -4.09 -1.78 0.86
CA ASN A 332 -3.10 -1.96 -0.19
C ASN A 332 -3.60 -1.29 -1.47
N THR A 333 -3.07 -0.12 -1.79
CA THR A 333 -3.40 0.59 -3.03
C THR A 333 -2.90 -0.23 -4.22
N PRO A 334 -3.74 -0.71 -5.15
CA PRO A 334 -3.24 -1.47 -6.30
C PRO A 334 -2.33 -0.62 -7.18
N MET A 335 -1.12 -1.11 -7.50
CA MET A 335 -0.10 -0.35 -8.25
C MET A 335 -0.62 0.24 -9.56
N LEU A 336 -1.40 -0.52 -10.33
CA LEU A 336 -1.94 -0.02 -11.60
C LEU A 336 -2.95 1.12 -11.39
N GLN A 337 -3.73 1.08 -10.32
CA GLN A 337 -4.67 2.16 -9.99
C GLN A 337 -3.91 3.40 -9.50
N LEU A 338 -2.86 3.22 -8.70
CA LEU A 338 -1.99 4.31 -8.27
C LEU A 338 -1.29 4.98 -9.45
N LEU A 339 -0.73 4.21 -10.38
CA LEU A 339 -0.11 4.75 -11.60
C LEU A 339 -1.13 5.48 -12.48
N SER A 340 -2.37 4.97 -12.58
CA SER A 340 -3.45 5.66 -13.29
C SER A 340 -3.85 6.97 -12.60
N LEU A 341 -3.87 7.01 -11.29
CA LEU A 341 -4.12 8.24 -10.53
C LEU A 341 -3.01 9.27 -10.75
N ILE A 342 -1.73 8.84 -10.68
CA ILE A 342 -0.58 9.72 -10.98
C ILE A 342 -0.67 10.27 -12.41
N GLU A 343 -1.02 9.43 -13.38
CA GLU A 343 -1.23 9.87 -14.78
C GLU A 343 -2.28 10.96 -14.89
N LYS A 344 -3.44 10.81 -14.23
CA LYS A 344 -4.50 11.83 -14.21
C LYS A 344 -4.04 13.15 -13.57
N VAL A 345 -3.26 13.09 -12.50
CA VAL A 345 -2.66 14.30 -11.90
C VAL A 345 -1.73 14.99 -12.90
N LEU A 346 -0.91 14.21 -13.64
CA LEU A 346 -0.02 14.75 -14.67
C LEU A 346 -0.78 15.30 -15.88
N GLU A 347 -1.90 14.70 -16.28
CA GLU A 347 -2.77 15.23 -17.32
C GLU A 347 -3.51 16.51 -16.90
N ALA A 348 -3.70 16.73 -15.61
CA ALA A 348 -4.25 17.97 -15.08
C ALA A 348 -3.23 19.11 -15.11
N ARG A 349 -1.91 18.83 -15.13
CA ARG A 349 -0.88 19.87 -15.18
C ARG A 349 -0.88 20.56 -16.54
N THR A 350 -1.04 21.88 -16.55
CA THR A 350 -1.05 22.75 -17.74
C THR A 350 0.27 23.48 -17.95
N GLY A 351 1.06 23.67 -16.87
CA GLY A 351 2.34 24.38 -16.92
C GLY A 351 2.97 24.56 -15.54
N PRO A 352 3.99 25.39 -15.42
CA PRO A 352 4.52 25.81 -14.12
C PRO A 352 3.51 26.71 -13.39
N SER A 353 3.70 26.86 -12.08
CA SER A 353 2.88 27.78 -11.28
C SER A 353 3.09 29.24 -11.71
N ALA A 354 2.11 30.11 -11.36
CA ALA A 354 2.25 31.54 -11.45
C ALA A 354 3.50 32.05 -10.70
N ALA A 355 4.07 33.15 -11.12
CA ALA A 355 5.26 33.70 -10.49
C ALA A 355 5.02 34.13 -9.04
N ASP A 356 3.83 34.64 -8.75
CA ASP A 356 3.43 35.11 -7.43
C ASP A 356 2.03 34.59 -7.07
N PRO A 357 1.88 33.27 -6.74
CA PRO A 357 0.61 32.68 -6.46
C PRO A 357 0.15 33.01 -5.05
N VAL A 358 -1.17 33.02 -4.84
CA VAL A 358 -1.73 33.13 -3.49
C VAL A 358 -1.63 31.81 -2.77
N LEU A 359 -0.90 31.80 -1.65
CA LEU A 359 -0.70 30.60 -0.83
C LEU A 359 -1.33 30.77 0.56
N ALA A 360 -1.81 29.66 1.12
CA ALA A 360 -2.28 29.57 2.50
C ALA A 360 -1.56 28.41 3.21
N PRO A 361 -1.44 28.41 4.54
CA PRO A 361 -0.94 27.25 5.28
C PRO A 361 -1.81 26.02 5.00
N LEU A 362 -1.16 24.85 4.87
CA LEU A 362 -1.87 23.57 4.77
C LEU A 362 -2.48 23.25 6.14
N GLU A 363 -3.80 23.27 6.22
CA GLU A 363 -4.50 22.79 7.41
C GLU A 363 -4.56 21.27 7.38
N VAL A 364 -3.97 20.63 8.37
CA VAL A 364 -4.04 19.18 8.59
C VAL A 364 -5.00 18.95 9.76
N GLY A 365 -5.94 18.03 9.59
CA GLY A 365 -6.83 17.62 10.67
C GLY A 365 -6.01 17.22 11.90
N SER A 366 -6.37 17.76 13.07
CA SER A 366 -5.69 17.37 14.31
C SER A 366 -5.92 15.87 14.53
N ASP A 367 -4.84 15.13 14.82
CA ASP A 367 -4.95 13.80 15.43
C ASP A 367 -6.02 13.85 16.54
N PRO A 368 -6.89 12.83 16.66
CA PRO A 368 -7.85 12.79 17.75
C PRO A 368 -7.10 13.08 19.05
N LYS A 369 -7.52 14.13 19.74
CA LYS A 369 -6.79 14.67 20.88
C LYS A 369 -6.51 13.54 21.87
N ILE A 370 -5.26 13.13 21.94
CA ILE A 370 -4.77 12.25 22.99
C ILE A 370 -4.91 13.06 24.28
N THR A 371 -5.91 12.74 25.08
CA THR A 371 -6.11 13.39 26.35
C THR A 371 -5.01 12.89 27.29
N ALA A 372 -4.05 13.75 27.64
CA ALA A 372 -3.01 13.40 28.58
C ALA A 372 -3.65 12.98 29.91
N VAL A 373 -3.52 11.72 30.26
CA VAL A 373 -3.94 11.19 31.56
C VAL A 373 -2.83 11.47 32.57
N SER A 374 -3.20 11.76 33.83
CA SER A 374 -2.21 12.07 34.86
C SER A 374 -1.22 10.90 35.06
N ASN A 375 0.04 11.19 35.37
CA ASN A 375 1.09 10.21 35.60
C ASN A 375 0.71 9.14 36.64
N ASP A 376 -0.16 9.47 37.59
CA ASP A 376 -0.58 8.56 38.67
C ASP A 376 -1.40 7.37 38.12
N CYS A 377 -2.18 7.59 37.04
CA CYS A 377 -2.93 6.52 36.39
C CYS A 377 -2.04 5.61 35.51
N LEU A 378 -0.88 6.12 35.07
CA LEU A 378 0.04 5.36 34.20
C LEU A 378 0.80 4.26 34.94
N THR A 379 0.98 4.42 36.26
CA THR A 379 1.74 3.46 37.09
C THR A 379 1.09 2.09 37.17
N GLU A 380 -0.22 2.00 37.03
CA GLU A 380 -0.98 0.74 37.02
C GLU A 380 -0.67 -0.14 35.81
N PHE A 381 -0.19 0.46 34.72
CA PHE A 381 0.14 -0.23 33.48
C PHE A 381 1.61 -0.63 33.36
N ILE A 382 2.44 -0.28 34.35
CA ILE A 382 3.88 -0.59 34.33
C ILE A 382 4.08 -2.06 34.72
N GLY A 383 4.84 -2.79 33.90
CA GLY A 383 5.23 -4.16 34.24
C GLY A 383 5.43 -5.06 33.03
N LYS A 384 5.57 -6.35 33.32
CA LYS A 384 5.62 -7.39 32.31
C LYS A 384 4.22 -7.94 32.08
N TRP A 385 3.83 -7.96 30.82
CA TRP A 385 2.53 -8.44 30.37
C TRP A 385 2.74 -9.67 29.49
N LYS A 386 1.89 -10.68 29.62
CA LYS A 386 1.90 -11.85 28.75
C LYS A 386 0.78 -11.76 27.74
N TYR A 387 1.13 -12.02 26.48
CA TYR A 387 0.12 -12.25 25.45
C TYR A 387 -0.60 -13.57 25.72
N PRO A 388 -1.92 -13.65 25.52
CA PRO A 388 -2.60 -14.92 25.60
C PRO A 388 -2.05 -15.88 24.53
N PRO A 389 -1.91 -17.19 24.85
CA PRO A 389 -1.44 -18.16 23.88
C PRO A 389 -2.42 -18.26 22.72
N GLU A 390 -1.89 -18.17 21.57
CA GLU A 390 -2.40 -18.24 20.20
C GLU A 390 -3.83 -18.73 19.89
N PRO A 391 -4.44 -18.16 18.82
CA PRO A 391 -4.77 -19.01 17.68
C PRO A 391 -4.44 -18.46 16.28
N LEU A 392 -3.34 -17.81 16.02
CA LEU A 392 -3.24 -17.00 14.78
C LEU A 392 -1.92 -16.99 14.01
N GLY A 393 -1.00 -17.93 14.23
CA GLY A 393 0.16 -18.09 13.34
C GLY A 393 1.14 -16.88 13.30
N LEU A 394 1.10 -15.99 14.29
CA LEU A 394 2.19 -15.06 14.58
C LEU A 394 3.11 -15.69 15.62
N PRO A 395 4.45 -15.43 15.57
CA PRO A 395 5.35 -15.96 16.57
C PRO A 395 4.86 -15.55 17.96
N PRO A 396 4.91 -16.47 18.94
CA PRO A 396 4.43 -16.19 20.28
C PRO A 396 5.27 -15.07 20.90
N TYR A 397 4.69 -13.87 20.99
CA TYR A 397 5.25 -12.83 21.85
C TYR A 397 4.99 -13.23 23.29
N THR A 398 5.96 -13.88 23.91
CA THR A 398 5.79 -14.38 25.25
C THR A 398 5.85 -13.29 26.32
N GLU A 399 6.40 -12.12 26.02
CA GLU A 399 6.47 -11.01 26.95
C GLU A 399 6.34 -9.65 26.25
N PHE A 400 5.45 -8.82 26.79
CA PHE A 400 5.25 -7.43 26.46
C PHE A 400 5.59 -6.61 27.71
N GLN A 401 6.56 -5.70 27.61
CA GLN A 401 6.98 -4.87 28.73
C GLN A 401 6.46 -3.45 28.53
N ILE A 402 5.80 -2.91 29.56
CA ILE A 402 5.37 -1.52 29.61
C ILE A 402 6.19 -0.77 30.64
N THR A 403 6.72 0.38 30.25
CA THR A 403 7.44 1.32 31.12
C THR A 403 6.84 2.72 30.95
N ALA A 404 6.90 3.55 31.99
CA ALA A 404 6.49 4.95 31.86
C ALA A 404 7.67 5.83 31.43
N ASP A 405 7.39 6.85 30.59
CA ASP A 405 8.35 7.86 30.18
C ASP A 405 7.62 9.19 29.89
N GLN A 406 7.91 10.21 30.68
CA GLN A 406 7.48 11.61 30.51
C GLN A 406 6.01 11.81 30.04
N GLY A 407 5.05 11.12 30.70
CA GLY A 407 3.62 11.29 30.44
C GLY A 407 3.02 10.37 29.37
N TYR A 408 3.78 9.37 28.91
CA TYR A 408 3.31 8.29 28.06
C TYR A 408 3.88 6.93 28.50
N LEU A 409 3.31 5.86 28.01
CA LEU A 409 3.81 4.51 28.25
C LEU A 409 4.65 4.05 27.06
N LYS A 410 5.77 3.36 27.34
CA LYS A 410 6.54 2.66 26.32
C LYS A 410 6.21 1.17 26.38
N GLY A 411 5.68 0.64 25.29
CA GLY A 411 5.60 -0.79 25.05
C GLY A 411 6.92 -1.30 24.45
N TYR A 412 7.36 -2.48 24.86
CA TYR A 412 8.50 -3.17 24.26
C TYR A 412 8.18 -4.63 24.03
N THR A 413 8.45 -5.11 22.82
CA THR A 413 8.50 -6.53 22.51
C THR A 413 9.84 -6.88 21.87
N PRO A 414 10.39 -8.11 22.09
CA PRO A 414 11.68 -8.51 21.52
C PRO A 414 11.75 -8.43 19.99
N THR A 415 10.62 -8.58 19.32
CA THR A 415 10.51 -8.61 17.86
C THR A 415 10.21 -7.25 17.24
N ARG A 416 9.58 -6.35 18.00
CA ARG A 416 9.12 -5.04 17.49
C ARG A 416 9.94 -3.88 18.04
N GLY A 417 10.75 -4.11 19.07
CA GLY A 417 11.44 -3.05 19.78
C GLY A 417 10.48 -2.21 20.63
N THR A 418 10.78 -0.92 20.80
CA THR A 418 10.03 0.01 21.65
C THR A 418 9.03 0.81 20.81
N PHE A 419 7.81 1.01 21.32
CA PHE A 419 6.77 1.84 20.74
C PHE A 419 6.04 2.62 21.84
N ARG A 420 5.40 3.73 21.49
CA ARG A 420 4.65 4.56 22.43
C ARG A 420 3.23 4.08 22.57
N LEU A 421 2.73 4.16 23.79
CA LEU A 421 1.35 3.86 24.15
C LEU A 421 0.77 5.06 24.92
N TYR A 422 -0.43 5.43 24.58
CA TYR A 422 -1.20 6.47 25.29
C TYR A 422 -2.44 5.86 25.91
N LEU A 423 -2.67 6.16 27.19
CA LEU A 423 -3.92 5.79 27.84
C LEU A 423 -5.02 6.73 27.35
N GLN A 424 -6.08 6.16 26.81
CA GLN A 424 -7.28 6.89 26.40
C GLN A 424 -8.25 7.06 27.58
N THR A 425 -9.18 8.00 27.43
CA THR A 425 -10.22 8.26 28.45
C THR A 425 -11.16 7.07 28.66
N ASP A 426 -11.23 6.15 27.71
CA ASP A 426 -11.98 4.88 27.82
C ASP A 426 -11.18 3.72 28.47
N GLY A 427 -9.98 4.02 28.97
CA GLY A 427 -9.10 3.02 29.61
C GLY A 427 -8.29 2.18 28.64
N ALA A 428 -8.42 2.37 27.33
CA ALA A 428 -7.61 1.66 26.34
C ALA A 428 -6.20 2.29 26.22
N LEU A 429 -5.19 1.44 26.00
CA LEU A 429 -3.86 1.86 25.60
C LEU A 429 -3.83 1.96 24.07
N HIS A 430 -3.64 3.13 23.54
CA HIS A 430 -3.56 3.38 22.11
C HIS A 430 -2.09 3.48 21.69
N GLU A 431 -1.69 2.69 20.71
CA GLU A 431 -0.36 2.84 20.15
C GLU A 431 -0.30 4.08 19.27
N GLU A 432 0.72 4.93 19.49
CA GLU A 432 0.92 6.15 18.70
C GLU A 432 0.96 5.80 17.20
N ASP A 433 0.10 6.46 16.42
CA ASP A 433 0.01 6.33 14.94
C ASP A 433 -0.37 4.95 14.40
N SER A 434 -0.88 4.10 15.24
CA SER A 434 -1.55 2.89 14.80
C SER A 434 -3.00 2.91 15.30
N HIS A 435 -3.92 2.29 14.60
CA HIS A 435 -5.26 2.06 15.14
C HIS A 435 -5.28 0.89 16.14
N VAL A 436 -4.11 0.44 16.58
CA VAL A 436 -4.01 -0.64 17.55
C VAL A 436 -4.29 -0.08 18.93
N ARG A 437 -5.38 -0.52 19.50
CA ARG A 437 -5.79 -0.21 20.87
C ARG A 437 -5.64 -1.49 21.69
N TYR A 438 -5.03 -1.37 22.87
CA TYR A 438 -4.84 -2.45 23.82
C TYR A 438 -5.75 -2.17 25.00
N PHE A 439 -6.63 -3.13 25.32
CA PHE A 439 -7.47 -3.05 26.52
C PHE A 439 -6.85 -3.92 27.62
N PRO A 440 -6.67 -3.38 28.82
CA PRO A 440 -6.23 -4.19 29.95
C PRO A 440 -7.32 -5.21 30.28
N ILE A 441 -6.98 -6.50 30.22
CA ILE A 441 -7.82 -7.56 30.74
C ILE A 441 -7.42 -7.73 32.21
N TRP A 442 -8.25 -7.21 33.10
CA TRP A 442 -8.07 -7.29 34.55
C TRP A 442 -8.45 -8.68 35.07
N GLU A 443 -7.73 -9.73 34.65
CA GLU A 443 -7.72 -11.01 35.33
C GLU A 443 -6.37 -11.21 36.00
N GLU A 444 -6.31 -12.06 37.03
CA GLU A 444 -5.15 -12.30 37.91
C GLU A 444 -3.81 -12.63 37.20
N THR A 445 -3.75 -12.61 35.88
CA THR A 445 -2.58 -12.96 35.05
C THR A 445 -2.01 -11.80 34.22
N GLY A 446 -2.58 -10.60 34.25
CA GLY A 446 -2.06 -9.42 33.54
C GLY A 446 -1.88 -9.62 32.03
N SER A 447 -2.94 -9.87 31.28
CA SER A 447 -2.90 -9.97 29.83
C SER A 447 -3.59 -8.77 29.15
N LEU A 448 -3.01 -8.29 28.03
CA LEU A 448 -3.58 -7.23 27.19
C LEU A 448 -4.17 -7.86 25.92
N ALA A 449 -5.41 -7.50 25.56
CA ALA A 449 -5.99 -7.81 24.26
C ALA A 449 -6.01 -6.54 23.40
N GLY A 450 -5.38 -6.60 22.24
CA GLY A 450 -5.41 -5.50 21.27
C GLY A 450 -6.64 -5.53 20.37
N ILE A 451 -6.99 -4.43 19.68
CA ILE A 451 -8.06 -4.41 18.67
C ILE A 451 -7.82 -5.48 17.57
N ALA A 452 -6.56 -5.76 17.23
CA ALA A 452 -6.26 -6.89 16.35
C ALA A 452 -6.78 -8.21 16.94
N ASP A 453 -6.68 -8.42 18.25
CA ASP A 453 -7.19 -9.61 18.93
C ASP A 453 -8.72 -9.53 19.09
N MET A 454 -9.29 -8.36 19.34
CA MET A 454 -10.76 -8.19 19.32
C MET A 454 -11.33 -8.45 17.93
N ARG A 455 -10.72 -7.95 16.86
CA ARG A 455 -11.14 -8.28 15.48
C ARG A 455 -11.05 -9.78 15.22
N ARG A 456 -10.10 -10.48 15.80
CA ARG A 456 -9.94 -11.95 15.71
C ARG A 456 -10.95 -12.69 16.55
N ILE A 457 -11.25 -12.19 17.75
CA ILE A 457 -12.35 -12.73 18.57
C ILE A 457 -13.66 -12.50 17.82
N VAL A 458 -13.89 -11.31 17.28
CA VAL A 458 -15.04 -11.00 16.40
C VAL A 458 -15.09 -11.95 15.20
N GLN A 459 -13.99 -12.21 14.53
CA GLN A 459 -13.91 -13.18 13.44
C GLN A 459 -14.24 -14.60 13.92
N SER A 460 -13.76 -15.01 15.10
CA SER A 460 -14.07 -16.29 15.71
C SER A 460 -15.54 -16.39 16.13
N VAL A 461 -16.12 -15.29 16.65
CA VAL A 461 -17.56 -15.17 16.94
C VAL A 461 -18.38 -15.38 15.67
N ILE A 462 -18.07 -14.63 14.63
CA ILE A 462 -18.78 -14.63 13.35
C ILE A 462 -18.67 -16.00 12.69
N THR A 463 -17.48 -16.60 12.67
CA THR A 463 -17.25 -17.93 12.11
C THR A 463 -18.01 -19.01 12.90
N SER A 464 -18.03 -18.93 14.23
CA SER A 464 -18.78 -19.87 15.09
C SER A 464 -20.28 -19.72 14.87
N ALA A 465 -20.79 -18.50 14.84
CA ALA A 465 -22.20 -18.21 14.56
C ALA A 465 -22.61 -18.70 13.16
N GLY A 466 -21.80 -18.43 12.16
CA GLY A 466 -22.02 -18.87 10.78
C GLY A 466 -22.03 -20.40 10.62
N ARG A 467 -21.27 -21.12 11.44
CA ARG A 467 -21.26 -22.59 11.51
C ARG A 467 -22.41 -23.17 12.35
N GLY A 468 -23.25 -22.32 12.93
CA GLY A 468 -24.36 -22.72 13.79
C GLY A 468 -23.99 -22.97 15.26
N ASP A 469 -22.72 -22.77 15.66
CA ASP A 469 -22.29 -22.87 17.07
C ASP A 469 -22.55 -21.54 17.81
N GLY A 470 -23.82 -21.24 18.00
CA GLY A 470 -24.26 -20.05 18.71
C GLY A 470 -23.84 -20.03 20.19
N GLY A 471 -23.57 -21.20 20.79
CA GLY A 471 -23.11 -21.31 22.19
C GLY A 471 -21.68 -20.78 22.32
N ARG A 472 -20.79 -21.18 21.42
CA ARG A 472 -19.42 -20.68 21.38
C ARG A 472 -19.36 -19.18 21.01
N ALA A 473 -20.15 -18.77 20.01
CA ALA A 473 -20.26 -17.36 19.64
C ALA A 473 -20.68 -16.50 20.84
N ALA A 474 -21.68 -16.91 21.62
CA ALA A 474 -22.12 -16.18 22.80
C ALA A 474 -21.09 -16.13 23.93
N ARG A 475 -20.31 -17.21 24.14
CA ARG A 475 -19.22 -17.19 25.13
C ARG A 475 -18.11 -16.21 24.72
N LEU A 476 -17.76 -16.18 23.45
CA LEU A 476 -16.75 -15.25 22.92
C LEU A 476 -17.23 -13.78 22.99
N LEU A 477 -18.53 -13.52 22.72
CA LEU A 477 -19.11 -12.18 22.87
C LEU A 477 -19.08 -11.67 24.30
N ARG A 478 -19.29 -12.55 25.31
CA ARG A 478 -19.20 -12.14 26.72
C ARG A 478 -17.81 -11.62 27.13
N VAL A 479 -16.76 -12.10 26.46
CA VAL A 479 -15.40 -11.58 26.69
C VAL A 479 -15.26 -10.13 26.27
N MET A 480 -16.14 -9.65 25.38
CA MET A 480 -16.16 -8.29 24.84
C MET A 480 -17.37 -7.48 25.35
N GLU A 481 -18.05 -7.96 26.40
CA GLU A 481 -19.25 -7.30 26.94
C GLU A 481 -18.87 -5.95 27.55
N GLY A 482 -19.53 -4.88 27.11
CA GLY A 482 -19.22 -3.51 27.50
C GLY A 482 -18.40 -2.70 26.48
N GLU A 483 -17.91 -3.32 25.42
CA GLU A 483 -17.16 -2.63 24.37
C GLU A 483 -18.11 -2.00 23.33
N GLU A 484 -18.24 -0.68 23.35
CA GLU A 484 -19.05 0.11 22.42
C GLU A 484 -18.25 0.48 21.16
N ILE A 485 -17.73 -0.51 20.44
CA ILE A 485 -17.05 -0.31 19.16
C ILE A 485 -17.81 -1.02 18.02
N ILE A 486 -17.77 -0.41 16.83
CA ILE A 486 -18.52 -0.88 15.65
C ILE A 486 -18.31 -2.38 15.37
N PRO A 487 -17.07 -2.96 15.37
CA PRO A 487 -16.88 -4.38 15.08
C PRO A 487 -17.57 -5.32 16.08
N VAL A 488 -17.57 -5.01 17.37
CA VAL A 488 -18.18 -5.83 18.42
C VAL A 488 -19.70 -5.74 18.36
N MET A 489 -20.21 -4.52 18.23
CA MET A 489 -21.64 -4.28 18.14
C MET A 489 -22.24 -4.85 16.85
N ALA A 490 -21.52 -4.74 15.73
CA ALA A 490 -21.88 -5.39 14.46
C ALA A 490 -21.87 -6.93 14.59
N ALA A 491 -20.88 -7.51 15.28
CA ALA A 491 -20.83 -8.94 15.54
C ALA A 491 -22.02 -9.43 16.36
N ASN A 492 -22.47 -8.66 17.36
CA ASN A 492 -23.69 -8.96 18.10
C ASN A 492 -24.93 -9.02 17.18
N ALA A 493 -25.09 -8.03 16.30
CA ALA A 493 -26.17 -8.00 15.31
C ALA A 493 -26.10 -9.20 14.35
N VAL A 494 -24.90 -9.56 13.86
CA VAL A 494 -24.70 -10.73 12.99
C VAL A 494 -25.03 -12.04 13.70
N VAL A 495 -24.68 -12.19 14.98
CA VAL A 495 -25.04 -13.37 15.78
C VAL A 495 -26.56 -13.47 15.97
N ASP A 496 -27.23 -12.34 16.23
CA ASP A 496 -28.69 -12.33 16.35
C ASP A 496 -29.35 -12.65 15.00
N LEU A 497 -28.85 -12.13 13.89
CA LEU A 497 -29.32 -12.48 12.55
C LEU A 497 -29.25 -14.00 12.32
N PHE A 498 -28.10 -14.61 12.57
CA PHE A 498 -27.87 -16.04 12.33
C PHE A 498 -28.63 -16.97 13.33
N ARG A 499 -29.15 -16.41 14.40
CA ARG A 499 -30.07 -17.07 15.33
C ARG A 499 -31.55 -16.89 14.98
N GLY A 500 -31.84 -16.26 13.84
CA GLY A 500 -33.19 -15.96 13.40
C GLY A 500 -33.86 -14.80 14.13
N LYS A 501 -33.10 -13.98 14.87
CA LYS A 501 -33.59 -12.78 15.55
C LYS A 501 -33.40 -11.51 14.68
N GLU A 502 -33.90 -11.57 13.47
CA GLU A 502 -33.69 -10.52 12.45
C GLU A 502 -34.11 -9.13 12.94
N ALA A 503 -35.28 -9.00 13.57
CA ALA A 503 -35.73 -7.71 14.10
C ALA A 503 -34.82 -7.15 15.23
N SER A 504 -34.14 -8.02 15.98
CA SER A 504 -33.12 -7.58 16.96
C SER A 504 -31.88 -7.09 16.29
N ALA A 505 -31.38 -7.83 15.29
CA ALA A 505 -30.23 -7.46 14.49
C ALA A 505 -30.44 -6.09 13.80
N GLU A 506 -31.62 -5.90 13.19
CA GLU A 506 -31.97 -4.65 12.52
C GLU A 506 -31.97 -3.46 13.49
N ARG A 507 -32.61 -3.59 14.67
CA ARG A 507 -32.59 -2.53 15.69
C ARG A 507 -31.17 -2.18 16.13
N SER A 508 -30.33 -3.19 16.35
CA SER A 508 -28.94 -2.98 16.75
C SER A 508 -28.15 -2.22 15.70
N VAL A 509 -28.28 -2.57 14.41
CA VAL A 509 -27.56 -1.88 13.34
C VAL A 509 -28.08 -0.46 13.13
N ARG A 510 -29.39 -0.22 13.22
CA ARG A 510 -29.95 1.14 13.14
C ARG A 510 -29.48 2.01 14.29
N HIS A 511 -29.44 1.48 15.50
CA HIS A 511 -28.91 2.20 16.67
C HIS A 511 -27.40 2.50 16.52
N LEU A 512 -26.64 1.57 15.96
CA LEU A 512 -25.24 1.81 15.59
C LEU A 512 -25.10 2.98 14.62
N SER A 513 -25.96 3.01 13.58
CA SER A 513 -25.96 4.08 12.56
C SER A 513 -26.45 5.43 13.08
N GLU A 514 -27.08 5.48 14.27
CA GLU A 514 -27.41 6.72 15.00
C GLU A 514 -26.22 7.22 15.83
N SER A 515 -25.36 6.29 16.28
CA SER A 515 -24.23 6.59 17.19
C SER A 515 -22.88 6.75 16.44
N PHE A 516 -22.76 6.15 15.27
CA PHE A 516 -21.54 6.16 14.42
C PHE A 516 -21.89 6.53 12.97
N ASP A 517 -20.87 6.80 12.15
CA ASP A 517 -21.07 7.04 10.73
C ASP A 517 -21.77 5.83 10.07
N PRO A 518 -22.94 6.01 9.46
CA PRO A 518 -23.65 4.94 8.78
C PRO A 518 -22.81 4.21 7.71
N VAL A 519 -21.88 4.92 7.06
CA VAL A 519 -20.98 4.35 6.06
C VAL A 519 -19.98 3.39 6.71
N GLU A 520 -19.44 3.73 7.88
CA GLU A 520 -18.54 2.84 8.61
C GLU A 520 -19.26 1.59 9.12
N VAL A 521 -20.49 1.74 9.60
CA VAL A 521 -21.33 0.60 10.04
C VAL A 521 -21.63 -0.33 8.86
N GLU A 522 -22.03 0.23 7.73
CA GLU A 522 -22.26 -0.52 6.49
C GLU A 522 -21.01 -1.28 6.03
N HIS A 523 -19.86 -0.64 6.02
CA HIS A 523 -18.57 -1.23 5.63
C HIS A 523 -18.17 -2.36 6.56
N GLU A 524 -18.41 -2.26 7.88
CA GLU A 524 -18.06 -3.32 8.83
C GLU A 524 -18.93 -4.56 8.63
N ILE A 525 -20.22 -4.39 8.35
CA ILE A 525 -21.12 -5.50 8.00
C ILE A 525 -20.70 -6.15 6.69
N ASN A 526 -20.35 -5.34 5.68
CA ASN A 526 -19.82 -5.83 4.41
C ASN A 526 -18.55 -6.65 4.61
N ARG A 527 -17.60 -6.13 5.37
CA ARG A 527 -16.33 -6.81 5.68
C ARG A 527 -16.59 -8.17 6.34
N THR A 528 -17.55 -8.23 7.25
CA THR A 528 -17.98 -9.46 7.90
C THR A 528 -18.51 -10.47 6.89
N GLY A 529 -19.31 -10.04 5.92
CA GLY A 529 -19.76 -10.89 4.81
C GLY A 529 -18.61 -11.49 4.01
N TYR A 530 -17.59 -10.70 3.69
CA TYR A 530 -16.40 -11.20 3.02
C TYR A 530 -15.56 -12.17 3.85
N LEU A 531 -15.50 -12.01 5.17
CA LEU A 531 -14.85 -12.98 6.06
C LEU A 531 -15.55 -14.33 6.00
N LEU A 532 -16.88 -14.34 5.98
CA LEU A 532 -17.68 -15.55 5.84
C LEU A 532 -17.47 -16.22 4.46
N MET A 533 -17.41 -15.44 3.38
CA MET A 533 -17.11 -15.97 2.05
C MET A 533 -15.76 -16.67 1.99
N ARG A 534 -14.71 -16.03 2.48
CA ARG A 534 -13.35 -16.61 2.56
C ARG A 534 -13.27 -17.82 3.46
N GLY A 535 -14.10 -17.88 4.50
CA GLY A 535 -14.22 -19.03 5.40
C GLY A 535 -15.07 -20.19 4.85
N GLY A 536 -15.50 -20.14 3.57
CA GLY A 536 -16.32 -21.18 2.94
C GLY A 536 -17.79 -21.16 3.36
N LEU A 537 -18.25 -20.09 4.02
CA LEU A 537 -19.63 -19.94 4.52
C LEU A 537 -20.47 -19.03 3.59
N GLY A 538 -20.37 -19.25 2.29
CA GLY A 538 -20.96 -18.40 1.25
C GLY A 538 -22.48 -18.18 1.40
N LYS A 539 -23.26 -19.17 1.87
CA LYS A 539 -24.71 -19.00 2.12
C LYS A 539 -24.98 -18.03 3.28
N ARG A 540 -24.14 -18.05 4.33
CA ARG A 540 -24.25 -17.12 5.46
C ARG A 540 -23.79 -15.71 5.07
N ALA A 541 -22.76 -15.63 4.22
CA ALA A 541 -22.35 -14.36 3.64
C ALA A 541 -23.47 -13.74 2.81
N LEU A 542 -24.15 -14.54 1.99
CA LEU A 542 -25.28 -14.09 1.18
C LEU A 542 -26.41 -13.53 2.08
N GLU A 543 -26.82 -14.27 3.13
CA GLU A 543 -27.82 -13.84 4.11
C GLU A 543 -27.44 -12.48 4.75
N LEU A 544 -26.16 -12.30 5.08
CA LEU A 544 -25.67 -11.05 5.66
C LEU A 544 -25.64 -9.90 4.65
N PHE A 545 -25.24 -10.14 3.41
CA PHE A 545 -25.29 -9.11 2.37
C PHE A 545 -26.71 -8.72 2.00
N GLU A 546 -27.64 -9.67 1.95
CA GLU A 546 -29.09 -9.38 1.79
C GLU A 546 -29.61 -8.52 2.94
N PHE A 547 -29.22 -8.84 4.18
CA PHE A 547 -29.54 -8.04 5.35
C PHE A 547 -28.96 -6.62 5.22
N ASN A 548 -27.67 -6.47 4.82
CA ASN A 548 -27.02 -5.18 4.67
C ASN A 548 -27.70 -4.29 3.62
N THR A 549 -28.11 -4.86 2.47
CA THR A 549 -28.88 -4.10 1.44
C THR A 549 -30.26 -3.64 1.92
N ARG A 550 -30.90 -4.33 2.88
CA ARG A 550 -32.16 -3.89 3.47
C ARG A 550 -31.99 -2.72 4.43
N ILE A 551 -30.86 -2.68 5.16
CA ILE A 551 -30.57 -1.58 6.08
C ILE A 551 -30.07 -0.35 5.33
N PHE A 552 -29.19 -0.53 4.32
CA PHE A 552 -28.58 0.52 3.52
C PHE A 552 -28.93 0.40 2.04
N PRO A 553 -30.21 0.59 1.66
CA PRO A 553 -30.72 0.29 0.32
C PRO A 553 -30.19 1.24 -0.77
N GLU A 554 -29.64 2.40 -0.40
CA GLU A 554 -29.07 3.39 -1.31
C GLU A 554 -27.54 3.26 -1.46
N SER A 555 -26.88 2.41 -0.65
CA SER A 555 -25.46 2.15 -0.79
C SER A 555 -25.18 1.26 -2.00
N TRP A 556 -24.43 1.79 -2.98
CA TRP A 556 -23.98 1.00 -4.12
C TRP A 556 -23.11 -0.19 -3.70
N ASN A 557 -22.32 -0.03 -2.62
CA ASN A 557 -21.35 -1.01 -2.13
C ASN A 557 -22.04 -2.26 -1.58
N THR A 558 -23.16 -2.12 -0.87
CA THR A 558 -23.94 -3.27 -0.39
C THR A 558 -24.49 -4.10 -1.53
N TRP A 559 -25.03 -3.46 -2.57
CA TRP A 559 -25.53 -4.13 -3.77
C TRP A 559 -24.43 -4.80 -4.59
N ASP A 560 -23.24 -4.19 -4.64
CA ASP A 560 -22.07 -4.75 -5.32
C ASP A 560 -21.59 -6.02 -4.61
N SER A 561 -21.50 -5.99 -3.28
CA SER A 561 -21.12 -7.14 -2.46
C SER A 561 -22.14 -8.27 -2.54
N LEU A 562 -23.43 -7.93 -2.56
CA LEU A 562 -24.50 -8.89 -2.78
C LEU A 562 -24.40 -9.57 -4.15
N SER A 563 -24.06 -8.79 -5.18
CA SER A 563 -23.84 -9.33 -6.53
C SER A 563 -22.68 -10.33 -6.56
N GLU A 564 -21.58 -10.01 -5.91
CA GLU A 564 -20.40 -10.90 -5.82
C GLU A 564 -20.73 -12.20 -5.08
N ALA A 565 -21.48 -12.12 -3.98
CA ALA A 565 -21.94 -13.30 -3.25
C ALA A 565 -22.82 -14.21 -4.11
N HIS A 566 -23.75 -13.65 -4.86
CA HIS A 566 -24.56 -14.40 -5.81
C HIS A 566 -23.73 -15.03 -6.93
N LEU A 567 -22.73 -14.33 -7.49
CA LEU A 567 -21.80 -14.90 -8.48
C LEU A 567 -21.05 -16.10 -7.93
N SER A 568 -20.53 -16.00 -6.71
CA SER A 568 -19.77 -17.09 -6.05
C SER A 568 -20.61 -18.34 -5.80
N LEU A 569 -21.92 -18.19 -5.67
CA LEU A 569 -22.88 -19.27 -5.49
C LEU A 569 -23.56 -19.74 -6.78
N GLY A 570 -23.18 -19.18 -7.95
CA GLY A 570 -23.75 -19.52 -9.25
C GLY A 570 -25.13 -18.89 -9.54
N ASN A 571 -25.65 -18.04 -8.68
CA ASN A 571 -26.98 -17.38 -8.79
C ASN A 571 -26.92 -16.21 -9.79
N THR A 572 -26.69 -16.49 -11.07
CA THR A 572 -26.38 -15.48 -12.11
C THR A 572 -27.47 -14.42 -12.28
N LYS A 573 -28.76 -14.79 -12.21
CA LYS A 573 -29.85 -13.81 -12.40
C LYS A 573 -29.90 -12.80 -11.27
N GLU A 574 -29.76 -13.27 -10.04
CA GLU A 574 -29.75 -12.46 -8.83
C GLU A 574 -28.51 -11.57 -8.79
N ALA A 575 -27.36 -12.12 -9.18
CA ALA A 575 -26.11 -11.35 -9.31
C ALA A 575 -26.25 -10.17 -10.26
N ILE A 576 -26.82 -10.38 -11.44
CA ILE A 576 -27.06 -9.33 -12.44
C ILE A 576 -28.05 -8.27 -11.89
N ARG A 577 -29.11 -8.69 -11.18
CA ARG A 577 -30.04 -7.75 -10.56
C ARG A 577 -29.37 -6.86 -9.52
N ALA A 578 -28.60 -7.47 -8.63
CA ALA A 578 -27.85 -6.73 -7.61
C ALA A 578 -26.82 -5.79 -8.24
N TYR A 579 -26.05 -6.25 -9.22
CA TYR A 579 -25.11 -5.41 -9.95
C TYR A 579 -25.78 -4.21 -10.63
N ASN A 580 -26.87 -4.43 -11.35
CA ASN A 580 -27.62 -3.33 -11.98
C ASN A 580 -28.12 -2.32 -10.94
N ARG A 581 -28.47 -2.78 -9.73
CA ARG A 581 -28.85 -1.89 -8.64
C ARG A 581 -27.66 -1.09 -8.12
N SER A 582 -26.49 -1.72 -7.95
CA SER A 582 -25.24 -1.03 -7.62
C SER A 582 -24.91 0.07 -8.62
N VAL A 583 -25.00 -0.22 -9.93
CA VAL A 583 -24.71 0.74 -11.01
C VAL A 583 -25.71 1.91 -11.04
N GLN A 584 -26.95 1.74 -10.56
CA GLN A 584 -27.90 2.86 -10.42
C GLN A 584 -27.40 3.92 -9.43
N PHE A 585 -26.74 3.50 -8.33
CA PHE A 585 -26.21 4.40 -7.31
C PHE A 585 -24.78 4.83 -7.63
N ASN A 586 -23.99 3.98 -8.28
CA ASN A 586 -22.65 4.30 -8.75
C ASN A 586 -22.47 3.83 -10.20
N PRO A 587 -22.79 4.67 -11.20
CA PRO A 587 -22.61 4.33 -12.62
C PRO A 587 -21.15 3.99 -12.98
N TYR A 588 -20.21 4.44 -12.18
CA TYR A 588 -18.78 4.17 -12.34
C TYR A 588 -18.29 3.13 -11.35
N ASN A 589 -18.81 1.89 -11.47
CA ASN A 589 -18.33 0.74 -10.67
C ASN A 589 -17.42 -0.17 -11.52
N PRO A 590 -16.10 0.14 -11.64
CA PRO A 590 -15.18 -0.66 -12.44
C PRO A 590 -14.94 -2.05 -11.84
N GLY A 591 -14.96 -2.19 -10.50
CA GLY A 591 -14.79 -3.47 -9.80
C GLY A 591 -15.91 -4.45 -10.12
N GLY A 592 -17.15 -4.00 -10.02
CA GLY A 592 -18.32 -4.80 -10.35
C GLY A 592 -18.35 -5.21 -11.83
N ARG A 593 -18.01 -4.29 -12.73
CA ARG A 593 -17.87 -4.59 -14.16
C ARG A 593 -16.83 -5.68 -14.41
N GLU A 594 -15.66 -5.57 -13.81
CA GLU A 594 -14.58 -6.55 -13.96
C GLU A 594 -15.00 -7.93 -13.46
N ARG A 595 -15.73 -8.00 -12.34
CA ARG A 595 -16.28 -9.27 -11.83
C ARG A 595 -17.28 -9.90 -12.80
N MET A 596 -18.17 -9.09 -13.41
CA MET A 596 -19.09 -9.58 -14.43
C MET A 596 -18.37 -10.11 -15.68
N LEU A 597 -17.32 -9.43 -16.13
CA LEU A 597 -16.49 -9.87 -17.25
C LEU A 597 -15.78 -11.19 -16.96
N ARG A 598 -15.16 -11.31 -15.79
CA ARG A 598 -14.51 -12.57 -15.37
C ARG A 598 -15.53 -13.72 -15.29
N ALA A 599 -16.68 -13.48 -14.68
CA ALA A 599 -17.74 -14.48 -14.59
C ALA A 599 -18.24 -14.89 -15.99
N ALA A 600 -18.32 -13.95 -16.94
CA ALA A 600 -18.67 -14.23 -18.33
C ALA A 600 -17.61 -15.13 -19.01
N ILE A 601 -16.34 -14.83 -18.86
CA ILE A 601 -15.22 -15.61 -19.42
C ILE A 601 -15.18 -17.01 -18.79
N THR A 602 -15.36 -17.13 -17.47
CA THR A 602 -15.45 -18.42 -16.78
C THR A 602 -16.63 -19.25 -17.29
N ALA A 603 -17.82 -18.67 -17.40
CA ALA A 603 -18.99 -19.36 -17.93
C ALA A 603 -18.78 -19.85 -19.38
N ALA A 604 -18.07 -19.06 -20.19
CA ALA A 604 -17.70 -19.50 -21.55
C ALA A 604 -16.71 -20.66 -21.51
N GLY A 605 -15.73 -20.65 -20.61
CA GLY A 605 -14.81 -21.76 -20.37
C GLY A 605 -15.52 -23.04 -19.94
N GLU A 606 -16.57 -22.93 -19.12
CA GLU A 606 -17.47 -24.02 -18.71
C GLU A 606 -18.36 -24.54 -19.86
N GLY A 607 -18.40 -23.85 -20.99
CA GLY A 607 -19.27 -24.18 -22.13
C GLY A 607 -20.69 -23.60 -22.01
N ASP A 608 -20.99 -22.82 -20.97
CA ASP A 608 -22.28 -22.15 -20.81
C ASP A 608 -22.30 -20.78 -21.53
N SER A 609 -22.34 -20.85 -22.85
CA SER A 609 -22.36 -19.64 -23.71
C SER A 609 -23.55 -18.73 -23.44
N GLU A 610 -24.71 -19.26 -23.02
CA GLU A 610 -25.88 -18.44 -22.73
C GLU A 610 -25.71 -17.60 -21.47
N ARG A 611 -25.16 -18.22 -20.41
CA ARG A 611 -24.78 -17.52 -19.16
C ARG A 611 -23.70 -16.49 -19.43
N ALA A 612 -22.70 -16.85 -20.22
CA ALA A 612 -21.59 -15.96 -20.60
C ALA A 612 -22.09 -14.68 -21.29
N VAL A 613 -22.99 -14.83 -22.29
CA VAL A 613 -23.58 -13.68 -23.01
C VAL A 613 -24.42 -12.80 -22.08
N ARG A 614 -25.22 -13.38 -21.15
CA ARG A 614 -25.99 -12.60 -20.17
C ARG A 614 -25.10 -11.78 -19.26
N LEU A 615 -24.02 -12.36 -18.76
CA LEU A 615 -23.06 -11.66 -17.89
C LEU A 615 -22.30 -10.57 -18.63
N LEU A 616 -21.84 -10.85 -19.87
CA LEU A 616 -21.18 -9.86 -20.72
C LEU A 616 -22.10 -8.63 -20.98
N LYS A 617 -23.37 -8.89 -21.30
CA LYS A 617 -24.34 -7.83 -21.53
C LYS A 617 -24.58 -7.00 -20.26
N ALA A 618 -24.63 -7.65 -19.10
CA ALA A 618 -24.78 -6.96 -17.81
C ALA A 618 -23.57 -6.09 -17.46
N ALA A 619 -22.35 -6.54 -17.78
CA ALA A 619 -21.14 -5.75 -17.57
C ALA A 619 -21.17 -4.40 -18.28
N GLY A 620 -21.89 -4.26 -19.39
CA GLY A 620 -21.98 -3.01 -20.16
C GLY A 620 -20.62 -2.56 -20.71
N GLY A 621 -20.52 -1.29 -21.08
CA GLY A 621 -19.27 -0.71 -21.57
C GLY A 621 -18.93 -1.13 -22.99
N GLU A 622 -19.96 -1.26 -23.85
CA GLU A 622 -19.79 -1.54 -25.27
C GLU A 622 -18.75 -0.57 -25.87
N GLY A 623 -17.78 -1.17 -26.58
CA GLY A 623 -16.69 -0.42 -27.20
C GLY A 623 -15.43 -0.25 -26.34
N THR A 624 -15.37 -0.76 -25.11
CA THR A 624 -14.10 -0.88 -24.37
C THR A 624 -13.32 -2.12 -24.84
N LEU A 625 -11.99 -2.07 -24.74
CA LEU A 625 -11.12 -3.16 -25.15
C LEU A 625 -11.47 -4.48 -24.44
N ARG A 626 -11.61 -4.45 -23.12
CA ARG A 626 -11.88 -5.64 -22.29
C ARG A 626 -13.21 -6.31 -22.63
N VAL A 627 -14.26 -5.53 -22.82
CA VAL A 627 -15.59 -6.05 -23.22
C VAL A 627 -15.51 -6.68 -24.59
N GLY A 628 -14.81 -6.04 -25.53
CA GLY A 628 -14.62 -6.58 -26.87
C GLY A 628 -13.83 -7.88 -26.88
N VAL A 629 -12.74 -7.96 -26.11
CA VAL A 629 -11.95 -9.20 -25.97
C VAL A 629 -12.77 -10.29 -25.28
N ALA A 630 -13.50 -9.98 -24.20
CA ALA A 630 -14.37 -10.97 -23.55
C ALA A 630 -15.44 -11.51 -24.51
N GLY A 631 -16.02 -10.65 -25.36
CA GLY A 631 -16.96 -11.05 -26.41
C GLY A 631 -16.32 -11.99 -27.42
N ALA A 632 -15.09 -11.71 -27.87
CA ALA A 632 -14.34 -12.57 -28.77
C ALA A 632 -14.02 -13.93 -28.14
N VAL A 633 -13.65 -13.98 -26.85
CA VAL A 633 -13.42 -15.22 -26.11
C VAL A 633 -14.69 -16.08 -26.01
N ILE A 634 -15.83 -15.44 -25.73
CA ILE A 634 -17.13 -16.14 -25.68
C ILE A 634 -17.48 -16.72 -27.07
N ASP A 635 -17.26 -15.97 -28.13
CA ASP A 635 -17.49 -16.44 -29.50
C ASP A 635 -16.53 -17.60 -29.86
N LEU A 636 -15.24 -17.51 -29.48
CA LEU A 636 -14.25 -18.55 -29.71
C LEU A 636 -14.68 -19.86 -29.04
N PHE A 637 -14.99 -19.82 -27.75
CA PHE A 637 -15.37 -21.01 -26.98
C PHE A 637 -16.76 -21.54 -27.36
N GLY A 638 -17.61 -20.70 -27.92
CA GLY A 638 -18.88 -21.08 -28.52
C GLY A 638 -18.78 -21.63 -29.95
N GLY A 639 -17.56 -21.92 -30.45
CA GLY A 639 -17.33 -22.47 -31.79
C GLY A 639 -17.45 -21.47 -32.94
N LYS A 640 -17.47 -20.18 -32.65
CA LYS A 640 -17.60 -19.08 -33.62
C LYS A 640 -16.25 -18.39 -33.89
N GLY A 641 -15.21 -19.16 -34.18
CA GLY A 641 -13.83 -18.68 -34.35
C GLY A 641 -13.69 -17.53 -35.35
N SER A 642 -14.40 -17.57 -36.51
CA SER A 642 -14.38 -16.47 -37.49
C SER A 642 -15.02 -15.16 -36.97
N SER A 643 -15.99 -15.25 -36.04
CA SER A 643 -16.57 -14.09 -35.37
C SER A 643 -15.59 -13.50 -34.38
N ALA A 644 -14.95 -14.35 -33.58
CA ALA A 644 -13.92 -13.94 -32.62
C ALA A 644 -12.75 -13.23 -33.33
N GLU A 645 -12.23 -13.79 -34.41
CA GLU A 645 -11.17 -13.18 -35.19
C GLU A 645 -11.56 -11.82 -35.76
N ARG A 646 -12.76 -11.71 -36.31
CA ARG A 646 -13.26 -10.43 -36.84
C ARG A 646 -13.35 -9.39 -35.76
N THR A 647 -13.83 -9.76 -34.57
CA THR A 647 -13.92 -8.86 -33.42
C THR A 647 -12.53 -8.38 -32.97
N VAL A 648 -11.54 -9.27 -32.84
CA VAL A 648 -10.17 -8.93 -32.45
C VAL A 648 -9.49 -8.03 -33.49
N ARG A 649 -9.71 -8.29 -34.80
CA ARG A 649 -9.20 -7.43 -35.89
C ARG A 649 -9.85 -6.04 -35.89
N LEU A 650 -11.15 -5.93 -35.60
CA LEU A 650 -11.84 -4.65 -35.44
C LEU A 650 -11.30 -3.87 -34.23
N LEU A 651 -11.04 -4.55 -33.11
CA LEU A 651 -10.41 -3.95 -31.94
C LEU A 651 -9.01 -3.43 -32.26
N SER A 652 -8.23 -4.18 -33.06
CA SER A 652 -6.89 -3.76 -33.51
C SER A 652 -6.89 -2.58 -34.48
N GLY A 653 -8.03 -2.27 -35.08
CA GLY A 653 -8.23 -1.03 -35.85
C GLY A 653 -8.58 0.19 -34.97
N ARG A 654 -9.05 -0.04 -33.76
CA ARG A 654 -9.46 0.99 -32.80
C ARG A 654 -8.43 1.24 -31.69
N PHE A 655 -7.74 0.19 -31.28
CA PHE A 655 -6.66 0.19 -30.29
C PHE A 655 -5.36 -0.28 -30.97
N SER A 656 -4.20 -0.13 -30.30
CA SER A 656 -2.98 -0.68 -30.88
C SER A 656 -3.03 -2.24 -30.91
N LYS A 657 -2.38 -2.83 -31.90
CA LYS A 657 -2.33 -4.32 -32.03
C LYS A 657 -1.70 -4.97 -30.80
N GLU A 658 -0.66 -4.35 -30.27
CA GLU A 658 0.07 -4.80 -29.09
C GLU A 658 -0.82 -4.77 -27.83
N LEU A 659 -1.70 -3.76 -27.73
CA LEU A 659 -2.62 -3.65 -26.62
C LEU A 659 -3.72 -4.72 -26.68
N VAL A 660 -4.25 -4.99 -27.85
CA VAL A 660 -5.27 -6.03 -28.08
C VAL A 660 -4.67 -7.42 -27.82
N GLU A 661 -3.51 -7.71 -28.40
CA GLU A 661 -2.76 -8.96 -28.20
C GLU A 661 -2.50 -9.22 -26.71
N ARG A 662 -2.01 -8.20 -26.00
CA ARG A 662 -1.74 -8.29 -24.56
C ARG A 662 -2.99 -8.55 -23.73
N GLU A 663 -4.13 -7.95 -24.08
CA GLU A 663 -5.39 -8.18 -23.36
C GLU A 663 -5.90 -9.63 -23.59
N VAL A 664 -5.72 -10.18 -24.80
CA VAL A 664 -6.02 -11.59 -25.09
C VAL A 664 -5.11 -12.50 -24.27
N ASN A 665 -3.79 -12.22 -24.21
CA ASN A 665 -2.84 -12.95 -23.38
C ASN A 665 -3.19 -12.89 -21.89
N THR A 666 -3.55 -11.70 -21.39
CA THR A 666 -3.97 -11.50 -19.99
C THR A 666 -5.19 -12.34 -19.65
N THR A 667 -6.14 -12.45 -20.59
CA THR A 667 -7.34 -13.27 -20.43
C THR A 667 -6.97 -14.75 -20.40
N GLY A 668 -6.08 -15.22 -21.29
CA GLY A 668 -5.55 -16.59 -21.29
C GLY A 668 -4.86 -16.95 -19.98
N ASN A 669 -4.00 -16.07 -19.46
CA ASN A 669 -3.34 -16.25 -18.16
C ASN A 669 -4.33 -16.31 -16.98
N SER A 670 -5.45 -15.60 -17.07
CA SER A 670 -6.51 -15.66 -16.07
C SER A 670 -7.24 -17.00 -16.09
N LEU A 671 -7.46 -17.57 -17.26
CA LEU A 671 -8.03 -18.91 -17.44
C LEU A 671 -7.07 -20.00 -16.93
N MET A 672 -5.76 -19.92 -17.21
CA MET A 672 -4.76 -20.84 -16.68
C MET A 672 -4.79 -20.89 -15.15
N ARG A 673 -4.76 -19.72 -14.50
CA ARG A 673 -4.84 -19.61 -13.03
C ARG A 673 -6.16 -20.10 -12.46
N GLY A 674 -7.24 -20.01 -13.21
CA GLY A 674 -8.56 -20.52 -12.86
C GLY A 674 -8.73 -22.03 -13.03
N GLY A 675 -7.70 -22.76 -13.47
CA GLY A 675 -7.76 -24.22 -13.74
C GLY A 675 -8.34 -24.61 -15.10
N TRP A 676 -8.52 -23.64 -16.01
CA TRP A 676 -9.06 -23.85 -17.37
C TRP A 676 -7.93 -23.94 -18.42
N GLY A 677 -6.93 -24.81 -18.15
CA GLY A 677 -5.70 -24.89 -18.93
C GLY A 677 -5.92 -25.14 -20.42
N GLU A 678 -6.78 -26.11 -20.80
CA GLU A 678 -7.09 -26.42 -22.20
C GLU A 678 -7.77 -25.23 -22.92
N ARG A 679 -8.69 -24.54 -22.24
CA ARG A 679 -9.35 -23.33 -22.78
C ARG A 679 -8.37 -22.17 -22.94
N ALA A 680 -7.46 -22.03 -21.98
CA ALA A 680 -6.39 -21.05 -22.10
C ALA A 680 -5.48 -21.35 -23.28
N LEU A 681 -5.14 -22.65 -23.51
CA LEU A 681 -4.38 -23.09 -24.65
C LEU A 681 -5.06 -22.76 -25.99
N ASP A 682 -6.39 -23.03 -26.10
CA ASP A 682 -7.19 -22.63 -27.27
C ASP A 682 -7.09 -21.12 -27.52
N LEU A 683 -7.15 -20.32 -26.47
CA LEU A 683 -7.08 -18.86 -26.58
C LEU A 683 -5.68 -18.35 -26.96
N PHE A 684 -4.61 -18.94 -26.42
CA PHE A 684 -3.24 -18.62 -26.82
C PHE A 684 -2.95 -19.03 -28.25
N ALA A 685 -3.41 -20.21 -28.68
CA ALA A 685 -3.31 -20.63 -30.07
C ALA A 685 -4.07 -19.69 -31.01
N PHE A 686 -5.27 -19.27 -30.62
CA PHE A 686 -6.02 -18.23 -31.33
C PHE A 686 -5.25 -16.91 -31.40
N ASN A 687 -4.59 -16.49 -30.30
CA ASN A 687 -3.82 -15.25 -30.27
C ASN A 687 -2.64 -15.28 -31.23
N THR A 688 -1.89 -16.41 -31.30
CA THR A 688 -0.80 -16.57 -32.29
C THR A 688 -1.31 -16.63 -33.74
N HIS A 689 -2.55 -17.12 -33.95
CA HIS A 689 -3.17 -17.12 -35.28
C HIS A 689 -3.51 -15.68 -35.74
N VAL A 690 -4.04 -14.84 -34.83
CA VAL A 690 -4.42 -13.45 -35.15
C VAL A 690 -3.20 -12.53 -35.24
N PHE A 691 -2.19 -12.77 -34.38
CA PHE A 691 -0.95 -11.99 -34.28
C PHE A 691 0.31 -12.85 -34.49
N PRO A 692 0.52 -13.41 -35.68
CA PRO A 692 1.60 -14.36 -35.94
C PRO A 692 3.01 -13.78 -35.78
N GLU A 693 3.15 -12.44 -35.88
CA GLU A 693 4.42 -11.72 -35.72
C GLU A 693 4.67 -11.28 -34.24
N SER A 694 3.77 -11.60 -33.32
CA SER A 694 3.97 -11.28 -31.90
C SER A 694 4.78 -12.38 -31.22
N TRP A 695 6.02 -12.07 -30.85
CA TRP A 695 6.86 -12.97 -30.06
C TRP A 695 6.23 -13.28 -28.68
N SER A 696 5.53 -12.29 -28.08
CA SER A 696 4.87 -12.43 -26.78
C SER A 696 3.68 -13.42 -26.84
N ALA A 697 2.94 -13.45 -27.94
CA ALA A 697 1.87 -14.43 -28.15
C ALA A 697 2.43 -15.86 -28.23
N TRP A 698 3.54 -16.04 -28.93
CA TRP A 698 4.22 -17.36 -29.04
C TRP A 698 4.87 -17.77 -27.72
N ASP A 699 5.42 -16.84 -26.96
CA ASP A 699 5.97 -17.09 -25.62
C ASP A 699 4.88 -17.59 -24.65
N SER A 700 3.73 -16.89 -24.62
CA SER A 700 2.58 -17.28 -23.79
C SER A 700 1.99 -18.63 -24.20
N LEU A 701 1.98 -18.96 -25.50
CA LEU A 701 1.60 -20.28 -25.98
C LEU A 701 2.57 -21.35 -25.51
N GLY A 702 3.88 -21.05 -25.53
CA GLY A 702 4.92 -21.94 -25.01
C GLY A 702 4.76 -22.24 -23.53
N GLU A 703 4.48 -21.20 -22.73
CA GLU A 703 4.22 -21.33 -21.30
C GLU A 703 2.96 -22.16 -21.01
N ALA A 704 1.90 -21.99 -21.80
CA ALA A 704 0.67 -22.75 -21.64
C ALA A 704 0.90 -24.24 -21.94
N HIS A 705 1.60 -24.58 -23.05
CA HIS A 705 1.98 -25.94 -23.35
C HIS A 705 2.85 -26.55 -22.25
N PHE A 706 3.85 -25.85 -21.78
CA PHE A 706 4.72 -26.33 -20.70
C PHE A 706 3.92 -26.64 -19.42
N ASN A 707 3.02 -25.77 -19.01
CA ASN A 707 2.21 -25.94 -17.80
C ASN A 707 1.22 -27.12 -17.91
N LEU A 708 0.88 -27.55 -19.14
CA LEU A 708 0.05 -28.71 -19.42
C LEU A 708 0.86 -29.98 -19.68
N GLY A 709 2.19 -29.93 -19.62
CA GLY A 709 3.08 -31.08 -19.87
C GLY A 709 3.35 -31.38 -21.34
N HIS A 710 2.97 -30.49 -22.24
CA HIS A 710 3.19 -30.66 -23.70
C HIS A 710 4.56 -30.08 -24.08
N GLU A 711 5.64 -30.78 -23.66
CA GLU A 711 7.01 -30.29 -23.75
C GLU A 711 7.50 -30.00 -25.19
N ASP A 712 7.17 -30.84 -26.14
CA ASP A 712 7.63 -30.68 -27.54
C ASP A 712 6.94 -29.49 -28.22
N GLU A 713 5.64 -29.28 -27.93
CA GLU A 713 4.87 -28.12 -28.36
C GLU A 713 5.40 -26.84 -27.72
N ALA A 714 5.70 -26.86 -26.42
CA ALA A 714 6.29 -25.73 -25.70
C ALA A 714 7.62 -25.30 -26.35
N ILE A 715 8.51 -26.25 -26.63
CA ILE A 715 9.78 -25.95 -27.31
C ILE A 715 9.55 -25.33 -28.70
N ARG A 716 8.55 -25.81 -29.47
CA ARG A 716 8.23 -25.24 -30.79
C ARG A 716 7.77 -23.81 -30.68
N ALA A 717 6.88 -23.53 -29.73
CA ALA A 717 6.35 -22.17 -29.52
C ALA A 717 7.43 -21.22 -29.02
N TYR A 718 8.27 -21.63 -28.06
CA TYR A 718 9.39 -20.81 -27.59
C TYR A 718 10.43 -20.53 -28.66
N ARG A 719 10.72 -21.50 -29.54
CA ARG A 719 11.60 -21.27 -30.71
C ARG A 719 11.02 -20.24 -31.65
N LYS A 720 9.70 -20.27 -31.89
CA LYS A 720 9.04 -19.27 -32.72
C LYS A 720 9.08 -17.88 -32.07
N SER A 721 8.93 -17.79 -30.75
CA SER A 721 9.14 -16.56 -30.02
C SER A 721 10.55 -16.02 -30.20
N LEU A 722 11.60 -16.86 -30.11
CA LEU A 722 13.00 -16.47 -30.31
C LEU A 722 13.32 -16.07 -31.75
N GLU A 723 12.68 -16.68 -32.76
CA GLU A 723 12.81 -16.27 -34.17
C GLU A 723 12.32 -14.81 -34.36
N LEU A 724 11.26 -14.41 -33.64
CA LEU A 724 10.64 -13.08 -33.72
C LEU A 724 11.33 -12.08 -32.81
N ASN A 725 11.87 -12.52 -31.68
CA ASN A 725 12.62 -11.74 -30.74
C ASN A 725 13.84 -12.53 -30.22
N PRO A 726 15.00 -12.40 -30.83
CA PRO A 726 16.20 -13.12 -30.40
C PRO A 726 16.66 -12.80 -28.97
N ASP A 727 16.23 -11.67 -28.41
CA ASP A 727 16.59 -11.23 -27.07
C ASP A 727 15.63 -11.79 -25.99
N ASN A 728 14.74 -12.73 -26.34
CA ASN A 728 13.85 -13.37 -25.35
C ASN A 728 14.58 -14.45 -24.55
N GLU A 729 15.44 -14.04 -23.63
CA GLU A 729 16.17 -14.96 -22.73
C GLU A 729 15.24 -15.86 -21.91
N ALA A 730 13.99 -15.47 -21.67
CA ALA A 730 13.03 -16.30 -20.92
C ALA A 730 12.68 -17.58 -21.72
N ALA A 731 12.39 -17.42 -22.99
CA ALA A 731 12.13 -18.57 -23.88
C ALA A 731 13.36 -19.47 -24.02
N GLU A 732 14.57 -18.90 -24.11
CA GLU A 732 15.81 -19.68 -24.18
C GLU A 732 16.01 -20.53 -22.92
N ARG A 733 15.86 -19.92 -21.73
CA ARG A 733 15.93 -20.63 -20.44
C ARG A 733 14.88 -21.73 -20.33
N MET A 734 13.66 -21.49 -20.80
CA MET A 734 12.60 -22.49 -20.75
C MET A 734 12.90 -23.68 -21.67
N ILE A 735 13.42 -23.46 -22.90
CA ILE A 735 13.88 -24.53 -23.79
C ILE A 735 15.00 -25.34 -23.13
N ALA A 736 15.97 -24.68 -22.51
CA ALA A 736 17.08 -25.36 -21.81
C ALA A 736 16.55 -26.21 -20.65
N ARG A 737 15.63 -25.68 -19.86
CA ARG A 737 14.97 -26.37 -18.73
C ARG A 737 14.23 -27.64 -19.19
N ILE A 738 13.43 -27.52 -20.22
CA ILE A 738 12.68 -28.68 -20.77
C ILE A 738 13.62 -29.75 -21.28
N LYS A 739 14.70 -29.38 -22.01
CA LYS A 739 15.69 -30.32 -22.52
C LYS A 739 16.56 -30.93 -21.42
N GLY A 740 16.91 -30.17 -20.39
CA GLY A 740 17.71 -30.64 -19.25
C GLY A 740 16.94 -31.63 -18.35
N GLY A 741 15.62 -31.56 -18.27
CA GLY A 741 14.78 -32.52 -17.56
C GLY A 741 14.64 -33.89 -18.22
N LYS A 742 15.06 -34.05 -19.51
CA LYS A 742 15.08 -35.32 -20.22
C LYS A 742 16.37 -36.12 -20.00
N GLY A 743 17.26 -35.69 -19.10
CA GLY A 743 18.61 -36.26 -18.90
C GLY A 743 18.89 -36.79 -17.50
N VAL A 744 17.86 -37.24 -16.71
CA VAL A 744 18.07 -38.04 -15.48
C VAL A 744 17.17 -39.25 -15.47
#